data_39a6a7df4a631bf35799397ec6ae40c4
#
_entry.id   39a6a7df4a631bf35799397ec6ae40c4
#
_cell.length_a   1.000
_cell.length_b   1.000
_cell.length_c   1.000
_cell.angle_alpha   90.00
_cell.angle_beta   90.00
_cell.angle_gamma   90.00
#
_symmetry.space_group_name_H-M   'P 1'
#
loop_
_entity.id
_entity.type
_entity.pdbx_description
1 polymer ?
#
loop_
_entity_poly.entity_id
_entity_poly.type
_entity_poly.pdbx_seq_one_letter_code
_entity_poly.pdbx_strand_id
1 'polypeptide(L)'
;MLKRALTAFILALLLFSGNSSGNFAAPPNRKTSDAPTGTLQKMIVESGTTTMELDLNRLNGISTVMQKQQQLRFAVAANSFFPILVFNDLLRGLEPGSMALIPVEAAVPAAGSSVSQATRLPLQLGASLKQLVIEKLASGQDSDLAVRNSNTGFTFFNIQGQQYDYDAAAQSLAITNGRLLVSKEFANALGRPAEAGSVVGEISIGAVMQAIEIAQVANGEPTSVVMPPLRGATRAEVPTRTSGPDVIVGDLPDMEEMGSAGTQVGVAVATTSCNNGDQGVDWFALPNTDHPVVPQNLYRMSGGINNNERFEQIGQSWLKHTFFALEDDACGFGCNTSGCGTGSHLCPGCSDPYSAGLNGDQNSIGSRAWVNPFTGSFPSDANDHTAHIHDGVSHRILVEINDLNTTLNQGATYFAEAQYVAPSEYTWCQAHPTECNMYNNASYRQFTVFGTTNFSFSPVGDTARMQPAIRAWTGATVVRQEPDPGNDGFWFMGYKVTNPSPGVWHYEYALYNMNLDRAIQSFSVPLGAGVNITNIGFHAPPQHPGWANDGTLNSQGYSRTPWTPTQTGNSLTWVTETFANNQNANAIRWGTLYNFRFDADQPPQATDATVDFFKTGSPMTVAIQAPAGGATPTPAPTPTATPTSTPTATPRPTPTPRTTPIPRSRPTPPPRPTPPH
;
A
#
# COMPACT_ATOMS: atom_id res chain seq x y z
N MET A 1 5.94 26.44 10.13
CA MET A 1 4.57 25.94 10.36
C MET A 1 4.56 24.63 11.15
N LEU A 2 5.50 23.72 10.93
CA LEU A 2 5.65 22.48 11.72
C LEU A 2 5.66 22.72 13.24
N LYS A 3 6.37 23.75 13.72
CA LYS A 3 6.38 24.14 15.12
C LYS A 3 4.99 24.42 15.71
N ARG A 4 4.08 25.03 14.92
CA ARG A 4 2.73 25.39 15.42
C ARG A 4 1.78 24.20 15.47
N ALA A 5 1.88 23.25 14.55
CA ALA A 5 1.06 22.04 14.56
C ALA A 5 1.45 21.12 15.73
N LEU A 6 2.75 20.91 15.95
CA LEU A 6 3.25 20.14 17.08
C LEU A 6 2.94 20.82 18.43
N THR A 7 2.98 22.14 18.50
CA THR A 7 2.62 22.91 19.72
C THR A 7 1.13 22.77 20.04
N ALA A 8 0.25 22.78 19.04
CA ALA A 8 -1.18 22.56 19.25
C ALA A 8 -1.47 21.11 19.71
N PHE A 9 -0.71 20.14 19.21
CA PHE A 9 -0.85 18.73 19.56
C PHE A 9 -0.33 18.44 20.97
N ILE A 10 0.83 18.97 21.35
CA ILE A 10 1.39 18.88 22.72
C ILE A 10 0.48 19.58 23.72
N LEU A 11 -0.12 20.71 23.38
CA LEU A 11 -1.02 21.44 24.26
C LEU A 11 -2.36 20.71 24.43
N ALA A 12 -2.89 20.06 23.39
CA ALA A 12 -4.09 19.23 23.47
C ALA A 12 -3.89 17.98 24.35
N LEU A 13 -2.73 17.32 24.24
CA LEU A 13 -2.40 16.14 25.06
C LEU A 13 -2.28 16.47 26.56
N LEU A 14 -1.85 17.67 26.90
CA LEU A 14 -1.71 18.12 28.30
C LEU A 14 -3.03 18.57 28.94
N LEU A 15 -4.08 18.86 28.12
CA LEU A 15 -5.40 19.29 28.60
C LEU A 15 -6.37 18.13 28.87
N PHE A 16 -6.09 16.90 28.40
CA PHE A 16 -6.99 15.74 28.57
C PHE A 16 -6.74 14.90 29.83
N SER A 17 -5.79 15.26 30.69
CA SER A 17 -5.59 14.59 31.98
C SER A 17 -6.43 15.22 33.08
N GLY A 18 -7.76 14.99 33.05
CA GLY A 18 -8.57 15.37 34.22
C GLY A 18 -10.02 15.71 33.93
N ASN A 19 -10.85 14.72 33.71
CA ASN A 19 -12.28 14.86 33.98
C ASN A 19 -12.79 13.63 34.75
N SER A 20 -12.59 13.69 36.06
CA SER A 20 -13.50 13.05 37.01
C SER A 20 -14.39 14.15 37.57
N SER A 21 -15.69 14.03 37.32
CA SER A 21 -16.73 14.93 37.81
C SER A 21 -16.78 14.93 39.33
N GLY A 22 -16.28 15.99 39.93
CA GLY A 22 -16.43 16.31 41.34
C GLY A 22 -16.50 17.83 41.48
N ASN A 23 -17.64 18.34 41.97
CA ASN A 23 -17.86 19.75 42.29
C ASN A 23 -16.81 20.22 43.33
N PHE A 24 -15.92 21.11 42.92
CA PHE A 24 -15.12 21.91 43.87
C PHE A 24 -15.02 23.34 43.40
N ALA A 25 -15.10 24.26 44.39
CA ALA A 25 -15.02 25.71 44.24
C ALA A 25 -13.72 26.18 43.61
N ALA A 26 -13.77 27.26 42.84
CA ALA A 26 -12.64 27.88 42.15
C ALA A 26 -11.51 28.27 43.13
N PRO A 27 -10.27 27.84 42.87
CA PRO A 27 -9.11 28.34 43.61
C PRO A 27 -8.54 29.60 42.92
N PRO A 28 -7.82 30.45 43.67
CA PRO A 28 -7.31 31.73 43.17
C PRO A 28 -6.08 31.55 42.30
N ASN A 29 -5.94 32.47 41.34
CA ASN A 29 -4.78 32.77 40.49
C ASN A 29 -3.69 31.70 40.38
N ARG A 30 -3.79 30.86 39.33
CA ARG A 30 -2.71 29.95 38.93
C ARG A 30 -1.66 30.74 38.13
N LYS A 31 -0.45 30.80 38.69
CA LYS A 31 0.74 31.25 37.98
C LYS A 31 0.81 30.51 36.62
N THR A 32 1.25 31.20 35.56
CA THR A 32 1.59 30.61 34.29
C THR A 32 2.45 29.36 34.50
N SER A 33 1.92 28.17 34.20
CA SER A 33 2.71 26.94 34.26
C SER A 33 3.80 27.03 33.22
N ASP A 34 5.05 26.84 33.64
CA ASP A 34 6.17 26.68 32.71
C ASP A 34 5.82 25.60 31.69
N ALA A 35 6.04 25.91 30.40
CA ALA A 35 5.75 24.97 29.33
C ALA A 35 6.62 23.71 29.48
N PRO A 36 6.11 22.52 29.15
CA PRO A 36 6.79 21.25 29.45
C PRO A 36 8.14 21.14 28.73
N THR A 37 9.13 20.62 29.45
CA THR A 37 10.46 20.29 28.92
C THR A 37 10.73 18.82 29.17
N GLY A 38 11.25 18.10 28.17
CA GLY A 38 11.53 16.68 28.29
C GLY A 38 11.65 15.96 26.96
N THR A 39 11.58 14.62 27.00
CA THR A 39 11.66 13.77 25.83
C THR A 39 10.28 13.21 25.48
N LEU A 40 9.80 13.49 24.27
CA LEU A 40 8.62 12.89 23.67
C LEU A 40 9.06 11.75 22.75
N GLN A 41 8.49 10.57 22.91
CA GLN A 41 8.74 9.42 22.06
C GLN A 41 7.42 8.96 21.41
N LYS A 42 7.42 8.77 20.11
CA LYS A 42 6.40 8.00 19.40
C LYS A 42 6.95 6.59 19.19
N MET A 43 6.20 5.59 19.63
CA MET A 43 6.66 4.19 19.63
C MET A 43 5.62 3.32 18.94
N ILE A 44 6.07 2.26 18.28
CA ILE A 44 5.22 1.21 17.68
C ILE A 44 5.56 -0.15 18.25
N VAL A 45 4.75 -1.17 17.92
CA VAL A 45 5.00 -2.53 18.39
C VAL A 45 6.18 -3.16 17.64
N GLU A 46 7.20 -3.57 18.38
CA GLU A 46 8.32 -4.39 17.88
C GLU A 46 7.91 -5.86 17.80
N SER A 47 7.31 -6.38 18.86
CA SER A 47 6.83 -7.76 18.99
C SER A 47 5.78 -7.84 20.10
N GLY A 48 5.03 -8.93 20.14
CA GLY A 48 4.06 -9.08 21.21
C GLY A 48 3.28 -10.38 21.16
N THR A 49 2.40 -10.54 22.15
CA THR A 49 1.45 -11.64 22.24
C THR A 49 0.07 -11.12 22.62
N THR A 50 -0.96 -11.74 22.07
CA THR A 50 -2.36 -11.47 22.40
C THR A 50 -3.03 -12.76 22.81
N THR A 51 -3.78 -12.73 23.90
CA THR A 51 -4.63 -13.83 24.34
C THR A 51 -6.07 -13.36 24.37
N MET A 52 -6.96 -14.08 23.67
CA MET A 52 -8.41 -13.88 23.74
C MET A 52 -9.04 -15.12 24.38
N GLU A 53 -9.86 -14.91 25.38
CA GLU A 53 -10.65 -15.95 26.03
C GLU A 53 -12.12 -15.75 25.65
N LEU A 54 -12.68 -16.68 24.85
CA LEU A 54 -14.02 -16.56 24.27
C LEU A 54 -14.97 -17.58 24.87
N ASP A 55 -16.17 -17.16 25.24
CA ASP A 55 -17.28 -18.05 25.59
C ASP A 55 -17.99 -18.55 24.31
N LEU A 56 -17.60 -19.75 23.87
CA LEU A 56 -18.15 -20.37 22.67
C LEU A 56 -19.63 -20.69 22.78
N ASN A 57 -20.14 -21.01 23.97
CA ASN A 57 -21.56 -21.31 24.16
C ASN A 57 -22.40 -20.07 23.88
N ARG A 58 -21.96 -18.93 24.39
CA ARG A 58 -22.62 -17.65 24.16
C ARG A 58 -22.50 -17.22 22.69
N LEU A 59 -21.29 -17.32 22.11
CA LEU A 59 -21.06 -17.00 20.70
C LEU A 59 -21.88 -17.86 19.73
N ASN A 60 -22.19 -19.10 20.10
CA ASN A 60 -23.00 -20.01 19.30
C ASN A 60 -24.50 -20.00 19.68
N GLY A 61 -24.93 -19.16 20.61
CA GLY A 61 -26.33 -19.04 21.03
C GLY A 61 -26.86 -20.22 21.84
N ILE A 62 -25.97 -20.97 22.50
CA ILE A 62 -26.35 -22.20 23.23
C ILE A 62 -26.70 -21.90 24.70
N SER A 63 -26.08 -20.90 25.31
CA SER A 63 -26.27 -20.54 26.72
C SER A 63 -26.01 -19.05 26.94
N THR A 64 -26.80 -18.45 27.87
CA THR A 64 -26.57 -17.08 28.36
C THR A 64 -25.64 -17.03 29.57
N VAL A 65 -25.25 -18.18 30.13
CA VAL A 65 -24.36 -18.30 31.28
C VAL A 65 -22.98 -18.73 30.77
N MET A 66 -21.94 -17.96 31.12
CA MET A 66 -20.54 -18.27 30.76
C MET A 66 -20.14 -19.63 31.37
N GLN A 67 -19.88 -20.63 30.53
CA GLN A 67 -19.51 -21.97 30.99
C GLN A 67 -18.31 -22.61 30.30
N LYS A 68 -17.87 -22.13 29.13
CA LYS A 68 -16.74 -22.74 28.43
C LYS A 68 -15.94 -21.69 27.70
N GLN A 69 -14.77 -21.37 28.24
CA GLN A 69 -13.80 -20.46 27.61
C GLN A 69 -12.93 -21.23 26.63
N GLN A 70 -12.80 -20.70 25.43
CA GLN A 70 -11.81 -21.11 24.42
C GLN A 70 -10.72 -20.05 24.41
N GLN A 71 -9.50 -20.43 24.71
CA GLN A 71 -8.36 -19.54 24.61
C GLN A 71 -7.79 -19.57 23.20
N LEU A 72 -7.69 -18.40 22.57
CA LEU A 72 -6.99 -18.16 21.31
C LEU A 72 -5.73 -17.37 21.60
N ARG A 73 -4.60 -17.81 21.08
CA ARG A 73 -3.31 -17.13 21.23
C ARG A 73 -2.78 -16.70 19.90
N PHE A 74 -2.26 -15.48 19.88
CA PHE A 74 -1.65 -14.87 18.71
C PHE A 74 -0.31 -14.26 19.07
N ALA A 75 0.65 -14.33 18.14
CA ALA A 75 1.76 -13.41 18.12
C ALA A 75 1.30 -12.10 17.48
N VAL A 76 1.81 -10.97 17.92
CA VAL A 76 1.64 -9.70 17.23
C VAL A 76 2.71 -9.60 16.15
N ALA A 77 2.33 -9.26 14.91
CA ALA A 77 3.28 -9.10 13.82
C ALA A 77 4.29 -8.00 14.16
N ALA A 78 5.56 -8.25 13.84
CA ALA A 78 6.62 -7.28 14.06
C ALA A 78 6.34 -5.99 13.28
N ASN A 79 6.74 -4.86 13.85
CA ASN A 79 6.54 -3.52 13.29
C ASN A 79 5.07 -3.17 13.00
N SER A 80 4.14 -3.78 13.73
CA SER A 80 2.73 -3.39 13.67
C SER A 80 2.59 -1.91 14.08
N PHE A 81 1.98 -1.11 13.20
CA PHE A 81 1.77 0.31 13.44
C PHE A 81 0.60 0.52 14.39
N PHE A 82 0.89 0.41 15.68
CA PHE A 82 -0.01 0.74 16.78
C PHE A 82 0.70 1.76 17.67
N PRO A 83 0.62 3.07 17.31
CA PRO A 83 1.45 4.08 17.91
C PRO A 83 1.01 4.43 19.33
N ILE A 84 2.00 4.56 20.22
CA ILE A 84 1.82 5.17 21.53
C ILE A 84 2.70 6.40 21.67
N LEU A 85 2.25 7.35 22.45
CA LEU A 85 3.00 8.55 22.83
C LEU A 85 3.46 8.43 24.28
N VAL A 86 4.78 8.56 24.48
CA VAL A 86 5.43 8.52 25.78
C VAL A 86 6.17 9.83 26.00
N PHE A 87 5.92 10.51 27.12
CA PHE A 87 6.60 11.75 27.47
C PHE A 87 7.23 11.61 28.86
N ASN A 88 8.55 11.74 28.91
CA ASN A 88 9.34 11.53 30.16
C ASN A 88 8.97 10.20 30.81
N ASP A 89 9.06 9.11 30.06
CA ASP A 89 8.80 7.73 30.50
C ASP A 89 7.36 7.40 30.91
N LEU A 90 6.43 8.33 30.70
CA LEU A 90 5.01 8.14 31.03
C LEU A 90 4.17 8.03 29.75
N LEU A 91 3.33 6.99 29.66
CA LEU A 91 2.34 6.86 28.60
C LEU A 91 1.38 8.06 28.62
N ARG A 92 1.23 8.74 27.49
CA ARG A 92 0.35 9.90 27.32
C ARG A 92 -0.89 9.60 26.50
N GLY A 93 -0.81 8.64 25.60
CA GLY A 93 -1.94 8.25 24.78
C GLY A 93 -1.58 7.23 23.72
N LEU A 94 -2.62 6.78 23.02
CA LEU A 94 -2.55 5.93 21.85
C LEU A 94 -3.07 6.73 20.66
N GLU A 95 -2.39 6.59 19.52
CA GLU A 95 -2.85 7.14 18.26
C GLU A 95 -3.59 6.07 17.43
N PRO A 96 -4.40 6.46 16.42
CA PRO A 96 -5.00 5.50 15.50
C PRO A 96 -3.94 4.60 14.86
N GLY A 97 -4.23 3.31 14.80
CA GLY A 97 -3.31 2.31 14.27
C GLY A 97 -3.77 0.90 14.62
N SER A 98 -3.06 -0.11 14.14
CA SER A 98 -3.46 -1.50 14.33
C SER A 98 -2.30 -2.44 14.62
N MET A 99 -2.57 -3.49 15.39
CA MET A 99 -1.70 -4.65 15.61
C MET A 99 -2.21 -5.83 14.79
N ALA A 100 -1.44 -6.33 13.85
CA ALA A 100 -1.79 -7.55 13.11
C ALA A 100 -1.54 -8.79 13.96
N LEU A 101 -2.47 -9.73 13.94
CA LEU A 101 -2.45 -10.93 14.77
C LEU A 101 -2.11 -12.18 13.94
N ILE A 102 -1.07 -12.90 14.35
CA ILE A 102 -0.62 -14.15 13.74
C ILE A 102 -1.02 -15.31 14.67
N PRO A 103 -1.94 -16.21 14.25
CA PRO A 103 -2.35 -17.34 15.09
C PRO A 103 -1.17 -18.25 15.46
N VAL A 104 -1.04 -18.61 16.73
CA VAL A 104 -0.08 -19.63 17.18
C VAL A 104 -0.73 -21.02 17.00
N GLU A 105 -0.11 -21.91 16.23
CA GLU A 105 -0.71 -23.15 15.69
C GLU A 105 -1.31 -24.15 16.70
N ALA A 106 -1.09 -23.99 17.99
CA ALA A 106 -1.56 -24.96 19.02
C ALA A 106 -3.05 -24.83 19.40
N ALA A 107 -3.83 -23.91 18.81
CA ALA A 107 -5.17 -23.56 19.32
C ALA A 107 -6.35 -23.77 18.35
N VAL A 108 -6.13 -24.29 17.13
CA VAL A 108 -7.21 -24.49 16.15
C VAL A 108 -7.52 -25.98 16.02
N PRO A 109 -8.71 -26.48 16.42
CA PRO A 109 -9.11 -27.85 16.11
C PRO A 109 -9.18 -28.04 14.60
N ALA A 110 -8.50 -29.07 14.06
CA ALA A 110 -8.50 -29.40 12.64
C ALA A 110 -9.94 -29.54 12.11
N ALA A 111 -10.19 -28.95 10.95
CA ALA A 111 -11.45 -29.09 10.24
C ALA A 111 -11.61 -30.57 9.83
N GLY A 112 -12.54 -31.31 10.49
CA GLY A 112 -12.83 -32.72 10.16
C GLY A 112 -13.14 -33.64 11.33
N SER A 113 -12.91 -33.25 12.60
CA SER A 113 -13.35 -34.02 13.73
C SER A 113 -14.84 -33.81 14.03
N SER A 114 -15.60 -34.84 14.39
CA SER A 114 -17.01 -34.79 14.84
C SER A 114 -17.14 -34.11 16.22
N VAL A 115 -16.80 -32.84 16.29
CA VAL A 115 -16.85 -32.02 17.50
C VAL A 115 -18.22 -31.34 17.54
N SER A 116 -18.89 -31.36 18.71
CA SER A 116 -20.20 -30.74 18.89
C SER A 116 -20.19 -29.24 18.52
N GLN A 117 -21.32 -28.71 18.07
CA GLN A 117 -21.48 -27.27 17.69
C GLN A 117 -21.04 -26.31 18.83
N ALA A 118 -21.14 -26.74 20.09
CA ALA A 118 -20.73 -26.03 21.28
C ALA A 118 -19.20 -25.78 21.42
N THR A 119 -18.38 -26.39 20.57
CA THR A 119 -16.91 -26.31 20.65
C THR A 119 -16.26 -25.68 19.41
N ARG A 120 -17.03 -25.18 18.46
CA ARG A 120 -16.54 -24.54 17.23
C ARG A 120 -16.65 -23.03 17.30
N LEU A 121 -15.66 -22.34 16.76
CA LEU A 121 -15.77 -20.92 16.47
C LEU A 121 -16.88 -20.68 15.43
N PRO A 122 -17.64 -19.57 15.53
CA PRO A 122 -18.48 -19.12 14.44
C PRO A 122 -17.71 -19.08 13.11
N LEU A 123 -18.37 -19.49 12.02
CA LEU A 123 -17.71 -19.70 10.72
C LEU A 123 -16.95 -18.44 10.25
N GLN A 124 -17.55 -17.27 10.39
CA GLN A 124 -16.95 -15.99 9.98
C GLN A 124 -15.67 -15.68 10.77
N LEU A 125 -15.69 -15.88 12.08
CA LEU A 125 -14.52 -15.66 12.93
C LEU A 125 -13.43 -16.68 12.65
N GLY A 126 -13.79 -17.97 12.52
CA GLY A 126 -12.85 -19.06 12.20
C GLY A 126 -12.15 -18.84 10.86
N ALA A 127 -12.89 -18.39 9.84
CA ALA A 127 -12.31 -18.08 8.52
C ALA A 127 -11.37 -16.86 8.54
N SER A 128 -11.54 -15.97 9.50
CA SER A 128 -10.78 -14.71 9.60
C SER A 128 -9.58 -14.76 10.53
N LEU A 129 -9.28 -15.85 11.20
CA LEU A 129 -8.23 -15.92 12.23
C LEU A 129 -6.85 -15.43 11.77
N LYS A 130 -6.49 -15.63 10.51
CA LYS A 130 -5.22 -15.17 9.92
C LYS A 130 -5.24 -13.71 9.46
N GLN A 131 -6.37 -13.03 9.61
CA GLN A 131 -6.61 -11.69 9.11
C GLN A 131 -7.13 -10.78 10.24
N LEU A 132 -6.98 -11.18 11.50
CA LEU A 132 -7.41 -10.37 12.63
C LEU A 132 -6.40 -9.28 12.92
N VAL A 133 -6.91 -8.11 13.26
CA VAL A 133 -6.15 -6.97 13.78
C VAL A 133 -6.84 -6.43 15.04
N ILE A 134 -6.06 -5.89 15.96
CA ILE A 134 -6.56 -5.03 17.03
C ILE A 134 -6.32 -3.60 16.57
N GLU A 135 -7.39 -2.83 16.43
CA GLU A 135 -7.34 -1.47 15.90
C GLU A 135 -7.70 -0.46 16.99
N LYS A 136 -6.90 0.61 17.12
CA LYS A 136 -7.25 1.81 17.89
C LYS A 136 -8.20 2.66 17.06
N LEU A 137 -9.41 2.79 17.55
CA LEU A 137 -10.46 3.54 16.86
C LEU A 137 -10.29 5.06 17.09
N ALA A 138 -10.82 5.85 16.15
CA ALA A 138 -10.83 7.31 16.26
C ALA A 138 -11.68 7.77 17.46
N SER A 139 -11.37 8.95 17.97
CA SER A 139 -12.11 9.55 19.09
C SER A 139 -13.60 9.73 18.73
N GLY A 140 -14.49 9.42 19.68
CA GLY A 140 -15.94 9.55 19.49
C GLY A 140 -16.66 8.27 19.03
N GLN A 141 -15.93 7.17 18.89
CA GLN A 141 -16.54 5.83 18.69
C GLN A 141 -17.01 5.23 20.03
N ASP A 142 -17.89 4.22 19.97
CA ASP A 142 -18.44 3.54 21.14
C ASP A 142 -17.40 2.77 21.98
N SER A 143 -16.22 2.52 21.43
CA SER A 143 -15.08 1.87 22.09
C SER A 143 -13.75 2.42 21.58
N ASP A 144 -12.71 2.30 22.38
CA ASP A 144 -11.35 2.73 22.02
C ASP A 144 -10.63 1.75 21.10
N LEU A 145 -10.86 0.45 21.29
CA LEU A 145 -10.22 -0.64 20.56
C LEU A 145 -11.28 -1.58 19.98
N ALA A 146 -10.95 -2.21 18.87
CA ALA A 146 -11.78 -3.25 18.26
C ALA A 146 -10.93 -4.39 17.69
N VAL A 147 -11.51 -5.61 17.63
CA VAL A 147 -10.98 -6.75 16.88
C VAL A 147 -11.66 -6.79 15.52
N ARG A 148 -10.90 -6.63 14.45
CA ARG A 148 -11.41 -6.51 13.08
C ARG A 148 -10.72 -7.48 12.12
N ASN A 149 -11.34 -7.71 10.98
CA ASN A 149 -10.69 -8.36 9.84
C ASN A 149 -9.93 -7.30 9.04
N SER A 150 -8.63 -7.46 8.86
CA SER A 150 -7.76 -6.51 8.15
C SER A 150 -8.14 -6.29 6.69
N ASN A 151 -8.70 -7.32 6.02
CA ASN A 151 -9.00 -7.26 4.59
C ASN A 151 -10.38 -6.68 4.29
N THR A 152 -11.36 -6.93 5.18
CA THR A 152 -12.75 -6.52 4.96
C THR A 152 -13.19 -5.36 5.83
N GLY A 153 -12.40 -5.00 6.85
CA GLY A 153 -12.79 -4.02 7.85
C GLY A 153 -13.93 -4.49 8.78
N PHE A 154 -14.40 -5.75 8.64
CA PHE A 154 -15.49 -6.30 9.44
C PHE A 154 -15.12 -6.35 10.92
N THR A 155 -15.92 -5.73 11.76
CA THR A 155 -15.71 -5.69 13.20
C THR A 155 -16.34 -6.92 13.87
N PHE A 156 -15.52 -7.73 14.52
CA PHE A 156 -16.00 -8.85 15.34
C PHE A 156 -16.35 -8.40 16.74
N PHE A 157 -15.42 -7.75 17.43
CA PHE A 157 -15.58 -7.35 18.81
C PHE A 157 -15.16 -5.90 19.04
N ASN A 158 -15.92 -5.21 19.85
CA ASN A 158 -15.47 -3.97 20.51
C ASN A 158 -14.77 -4.35 21.80
N ILE A 159 -13.73 -3.63 22.19
CA ILE A 159 -12.97 -3.85 23.42
C ILE A 159 -13.29 -2.71 24.39
N GLN A 160 -13.71 -3.03 25.62
CA GLN A 160 -14.04 -2.04 26.65
C GLN A 160 -13.49 -2.43 28.01
N GLY A 161 -13.23 -1.43 28.85
CA GLY A 161 -12.79 -1.60 30.23
C GLY A 161 -11.31 -1.99 30.37
N GLN A 162 -10.53 -1.94 29.27
CA GLN A 162 -9.12 -2.21 29.25
C GLN A 162 -8.32 -1.18 30.07
N GLN A 163 -7.22 -1.65 30.63
CA GLN A 163 -6.23 -0.85 31.32
C GLN A 163 -4.92 -0.89 30.56
N TYR A 164 -4.24 0.25 30.52
CA TYR A 164 -2.95 0.41 29.86
C TYR A 164 -1.86 0.59 30.90
N ASP A 165 -0.83 -0.23 30.84
CA ASP A 165 0.37 -0.13 31.67
C ASP A 165 1.61 -0.12 30.77
N TYR A 166 2.48 0.87 30.95
CA TYR A 166 3.71 1.02 30.18
C TYR A 166 4.91 1.02 31.09
N ASP A 167 5.78 0.05 30.91
CA ASP A 167 7.08 -0.04 31.58
C ASP A 167 8.16 0.57 30.67
N ALA A 168 8.66 1.74 31.08
CA ALA A 168 9.68 2.46 30.32
C ALA A 168 11.04 1.75 30.32
N ALA A 169 11.38 1.01 31.38
CA ALA A 169 12.64 0.28 31.47
C ALA A 169 12.67 -0.94 30.54
N ALA A 170 11.55 -1.64 30.45
CA ALA A 170 11.37 -2.78 29.55
C ALA A 170 10.88 -2.36 28.15
N GLN A 171 10.54 -1.09 27.95
CA GLN A 171 9.87 -0.59 26.75
C GLN A 171 8.66 -1.47 26.37
N SER A 172 7.83 -1.83 27.34
CA SER A 172 6.71 -2.73 27.13
C SER A 172 5.37 -2.10 27.47
N LEU A 173 4.37 -2.38 26.63
CA LEU A 173 2.97 -2.01 26.82
C LEU A 173 2.16 -3.25 27.18
N ALA A 174 1.47 -3.21 28.31
CA ALA A 174 0.46 -4.19 28.66
C ALA A 174 -0.94 -3.57 28.54
N ILE A 175 -1.85 -4.26 27.84
CA ILE A 175 -3.27 -3.92 27.79
C ILE A 175 -4.02 -5.10 28.41
N THR A 176 -4.62 -4.87 29.57
CA THR A 176 -5.25 -5.89 30.40
C THR A 176 -6.73 -5.59 30.66
N ASN A 177 -7.49 -6.57 31.14
CA ASN A 177 -8.89 -6.45 31.54
C ASN A 177 -9.83 -5.98 30.39
N GLY A 178 -9.42 -6.15 29.11
CA GLY A 178 -10.26 -5.80 27.98
C GLY A 178 -11.40 -6.81 27.82
N ARG A 179 -12.65 -6.36 27.96
CA ARG A 179 -13.85 -7.19 27.68
C ARG A 179 -14.17 -7.15 26.20
N LEU A 180 -14.38 -8.33 25.62
CA LEU A 180 -14.80 -8.50 24.22
C LEU A 180 -16.33 -8.43 24.13
N LEU A 181 -16.85 -7.39 23.48
CA LEU A 181 -18.27 -7.17 23.24
C LEU A 181 -18.58 -7.47 21.77
N VAL A 182 -19.62 -8.26 21.53
CA VAL A 182 -20.07 -8.54 20.15
C VAL A 182 -20.43 -7.23 19.44
N SER A 183 -19.82 -6.97 18.30
CA SER A 183 -20.14 -5.78 17.51
C SER A 183 -21.55 -5.86 16.88
N LYS A 184 -22.10 -4.74 16.44
CA LYS A 184 -23.35 -4.71 15.68
C LYS A 184 -23.25 -5.52 14.38
N GLU A 185 -22.13 -5.42 13.68
CA GLU A 185 -21.86 -6.16 12.44
C GLU A 185 -21.85 -7.67 12.69
N PHE A 186 -21.12 -8.11 13.71
CA PHE A 186 -21.02 -9.53 14.02
C PHE A 186 -22.32 -10.11 14.57
N ALA A 187 -23.06 -9.37 15.40
CA ALA A 187 -24.39 -9.77 15.87
C ALA A 187 -25.38 -9.98 14.71
N ASN A 188 -25.37 -9.08 13.72
CA ASN A 188 -26.16 -9.22 12.50
C ASN A 188 -25.73 -10.46 11.68
N ALA A 189 -24.45 -10.67 11.50
CA ALA A 189 -23.91 -11.83 10.77
C ALA A 189 -24.21 -13.17 11.45
N LEU A 190 -24.35 -13.18 12.79
CA LEU A 190 -24.81 -14.34 13.56
C LEU A 190 -26.33 -14.53 13.52
N GLY A 191 -27.10 -13.63 12.88
CA GLY A 191 -28.57 -13.64 12.89
C GLY A 191 -29.19 -13.26 14.24
N ARG A 192 -28.42 -12.60 15.13
CA ARG A 192 -28.80 -12.27 16.50
C ARG A 192 -28.52 -10.80 16.83
N PRO A 193 -29.16 -9.83 16.14
CA PRO A 193 -28.84 -8.40 16.28
C PRO A 193 -29.06 -7.86 17.72
N ALA A 194 -29.94 -8.47 18.50
CA ALA A 194 -30.19 -8.10 19.90
C ALA A 194 -28.99 -8.40 20.84
N GLU A 195 -28.02 -9.20 20.41
CA GLU A 195 -26.84 -9.53 21.18
C GLU A 195 -25.68 -8.55 20.97
N ALA A 196 -25.84 -7.54 20.13
CA ALA A 196 -24.86 -6.46 20.02
C ALA A 196 -24.56 -5.82 21.39
N GLY A 197 -23.30 -5.65 21.71
CA GLY A 197 -22.83 -5.17 23.01
C GLY A 197 -22.75 -6.22 24.12
N SER A 198 -23.12 -7.48 23.86
CA SER A 198 -22.99 -8.57 24.83
C SER A 198 -21.52 -8.94 25.06
N VAL A 199 -21.10 -9.07 26.30
CA VAL A 199 -19.74 -9.53 26.65
C VAL A 199 -19.65 -11.03 26.38
N VAL A 200 -18.67 -11.45 25.57
CA VAL A 200 -18.44 -12.83 25.16
C VAL A 200 -17.03 -13.33 25.46
N GLY A 201 -16.23 -12.53 26.13
CA GLY A 201 -14.90 -12.93 26.48
C GLY A 201 -14.04 -11.77 27.00
N GLU A 202 -12.76 -12.07 27.16
CA GLU A 202 -11.73 -11.14 27.60
C GLU A 202 -10.53 -11.19 26.67
N ILE A 203 -9.75 -10.09 26.65
CA ILE A 203 -8.53 -9.97 25.87
C ILE A 203 -7.44 -9.35 26.72
N SER A 204 -6.23 -9.87 26.56
CA SER A 204 -5.01 -9.28 27.10
C SER A 204 -3.93 -9.24 26.00
N ILE A 205 -3.13 -8.17 26.02
CA ILE A 205 -2.09 -7.90 25.04
C ILE A 205 -0.83 -7.52 25.82
N GLY A 206 0.30 -8.15 25.48
CA GLY A 206 1.62 -7.74 25.91
C GLY A 206 2.46 -7.44 24.69
N ALA A 207 2.99 -6.23 24.58
CA ALA A 207 3.78 -5.78 23.44
C ALA A 207 5.09 -5.14 23.88
N VAL A 208 6.18 -5.51 23.23
CA VAL A 208 7.45 -4.77 23.30
C VAL A 208 7.35 -3.63 22.30
N MET A 209 7.69 -2.43 22.73
CA MET A 209 7.57 -1.21 21.95
C MET A 209 8.96 -0.73 21.50
N GLN A 210 9.03 -0.15 20.32
CA GLN A 210 10.23 0.51 19.83
C GLN A 210 9.92 1.95 19.43
N ALA A 211 10.83 2.87 19.76
CA ALA A 211 10.68 4.25 19.35
C ALA A 211 10.94 4.37 17.83
N ILE A 212 10.02 5.06 17.16
CA ILE A 212 10.18 5.46 15.74
C ILE A 212 10.48 6.95 15.59
N GLU A 213 10.18 7.73 16.63
CA GLU A 213 10.49 9.15 16.70
C GLU A 213 10.80 9.54 18.14
N ILE A 214 11.87 10.29 18.35
CA ILE A 214 12.28 10.85 19.65
C ILE A 214 12.47 12.35 19.46
N ALA A 215 11.63 13.15 20.09
CA ALA A 215 11.70 14.60 20.07
C ALA A 215 12.15 15.14 21.44
N GLN A 216 13.16 16.02 21.46
CA GLN A 216 13.46 16.82 22.63
C GLN A 216 12.56 18.04 22.64
N VAL A 217 11.84 18.25 23.72
CA VAL A 217 10.90 19.36 23.90
C VAL A 217 11.45 20.33 24.94
N ALA A 218 11.51 21.60 24.62
CA ALA A 218 11.83 22.66 25.55
C ALA A 218 10.81 23.79 25.44
N ASN A 219 10.24 24.19 26.59
CA ASN A 219 9.17 25.21 26.64
C ASN A 219 7.95 24.87 25.73
N GLY A 220 7.62 23.57 25.61
CA GLY A 220 6.50 23.11 24.80
C GLY A 220 6.78 23.03 23.29
N GLU A 221 8.01 23.30 22.85
CA GLU A 221 8.40 23.26 21.43
C GLU A 221 9.47 22.18 21.20
N PRO A 222 9.40 21.39 20.11
CA PRO A 222 10.45 20.46 19.76
C PRO A 222 11.72 21.22 19.34
N THR A 223 12.83 20.85 19.96
CA THR A 223 14.16 21.45 19.72
C THR A 223 15.04 20.55 18.85
N SER A 224 14.82 19.25 18.89
CA SER A 224 15.44 18.26 18.01
C SER A 224 14.53 17.05 17.86
N VAL A 225 14.57 16.39 16.71
CA VAL A 225 13.83 15.15 16.42
C VAL A 225 14.84 14.14 15.87
N VAL A 226 14.81 12.92 16.41
CA VAL A 226 15.63 11.78 15.96
C VAL A 226 14.67 10.63 15.64
N MET A 227 14.88 9.95 14.53
CA MET A 227 14.15 8.74 14.15
C MET A 227 15.06 7.53 14.39
N PRO A 228 14.87 6.76 15.46
CA PRO A 228 15.66 5.56 15.70
C PRO A 228 15.38 4.47 14.63
N PRO A 229 16.39 3.64 14.29
CA PRO A 229 16.16 2.50 13.39
C PRO A 229 15.21 1.49 14.01
N LEU A 230 14.35 0.88 13.19
CA LEU A 230 13.40 -0.16 13.63
C LEU A 230 14.15 -1.43 14.07
N ARG A 231 13.87 -1.88 15.30
CA ARG A 231 14.37 -3.16 15.81
C ARG A 231 13.44 -4.30 15.33
N GLY A 232 14.00 -5.48 15.10
CA GLY A 232 13.21 -6.67 14.81
C GLY A 232 12.86 -6.88 13.34
N ALA A 233 13.37 -6.07 12.39
CA ALA A 233 13.56 -6.60 11.05
C ALA A 233 14.44 -7.84 11.21
N THR A 234 13.84 -9.04 11.16
CA THR A 234 14.64 -10.28 11.10
C THR A 234 15.71 -10.03 10.06
N ARG A 235 16.97 -10.14 10.47
CA ARG A 235 18.11 -10.11 9.54
C ARG A 235 17.83 -11.23 8.55
N ALA A 236 17.06 -10.91 7.50
CA ALA A 236 17.02 -11.71 6.31
C ALA A 236 18.48 -11.93 5.95
N GLU A 237 18.86 -13.11 5.54
CA GLU A 237 20.17 -13.36 4.97
C GLU A 237 20.52 -12.15 4.16
N VAL A 238 21.66 -11.47 4.48
CA VAL A 238 22.06 -10.22 3.83
C VAL A 238 21.84 -10.45 2.34
N PRO A 239 20.86 -9.82 1.69
CA PRO A 239 20.61 -10.08 0.29
C PRO A 239 21.93 -9.87 -0.42
N THR A 240 22.32 -10.78 -1.29
CA THR A 240 23.49 -10.55 -2.15
C THR A 240 23.23 -9.23 -2.83
N ARG A 241 24.01 -8.21 -2.46
CA ARG A 241 23.86 -6.85 -3.00
C ARG A 241 23.91 -6.94 -4.51
N THR A 242 23.10 -6.12 -5.17
CA THR A 242 23.17 -5.99 -6.61
C THR A 242 24.48 -5.34 -7.02
N SER A 243 24.98 -5.62 -8.21
CA SER A 243 26.17 -4.97 -8.74
C SER A 243 25.83 -3.52 -9.10
N GLY A 244 26.71 -2.60 -8.75
CA GLY A 244 26.55 -1.17 -9.00
C GLY A 244 25.72 -0.41 -7.94
N PRO A 245 25.41 0.87 -8.20
CA PRO A 245 24.47 1.64 -7.40
C PRO A 245 23.04 1.12 -7.62
N ASP A 246 22.24 1.05 -6.54
CA ASP A 246 20.87 0.53 -6.60
C ASP A 246 20.01 1.19 -5.51
N VAL A 247 19.40 2.33 -5.82
CA VAL A 247 18.52 3.02 -4.87
C VAL A 247 17.09 2.50 -4.95
N ILE A 248 16.59 1.96 -3.85
CA ILE A 248 15.20 1.53 -3.71
C ILE A 248 14.47 2.35 -2.66
N VAL A 249 13.15 2.42 -2.77
CA VAL A 249 12.29 2.85 -1.66
C VAL A 249 12.18 1.68 -0.69
N GLY A 250 12.89 1.75 0.44
CA GLY A 250 12.95 0.67 1.40
C GLY A 250 11.74 0.62 2.33
N ASP A 251 11.15 1.78 2.66
CA ASP A 251 9.91 1.84 3.43
C ASP A 251 9.11 3.11 3.12
N LEU A 252 7.80 3.02 3.38
CA LEU A 252 6.81 4.10 3.36
C LEU A 252 6.13 4.12 4.74
N PRO A 253 6.82 4.59 5.78
CA PRO A 253 6.38 4.34 7.16
C PRO A 253 5.18 5.16 7.60
N ASP A 254 4.93 6.31 6.98
CA ASP A 254 3.85 7.25 7.37
C ASP A 254 3.34 8.05 6.17
N MET A 255 2.12 8.60 6.31
CA MET A 255 1.50 9.53 5.36
C MET A 255 0.70 10.58 6.11
N GLU A 256 0.83 11.85 5.73
CA GLU A 256 0.21 12.98 6.43
C GLU A 256 -0.57 13.87 5.48
N GLU A 257 -1.69 14.43 5.97
CA GLU A 257 -2.35 15.58 5.36
C GLU A 257 -1.57 16.84 5.70
N MET A 258 -1.16 17.57 4.67
CA MET A 258 -0.29 18.72 4.77
C MET A 258 -1.03 20.07 4.65
N GLY A 259 -2.27 20.05 4.16
CA GLY A 259 -3.12 21.22 3.98
C GLY A 259 -4.13 21.03 2.86
N SER A 260 -5.03 21.98 2.68
CA SER A 260 -6.10 21.93 1.67
C SER A 260 -6.25 23.26 0.95
N ALA A 261 -6.85 23.21 -0.25
CA ALA A 261 -7.26 24.38 -1.04
C ALA A 261 -8.50 24.03 -1.89
N GLY A 262 -9.60 24.75 -1.68
CA GLY A 262 -10.86 24.48 -2.39
C GLY A 262 -11.39 23.06 -2.15
N THR A 263 -11.53 22.28 -3.22
CA THR A 263 -11.99 20.88 -3.20
C THR A 263 -10.84 19.87 -3.10
N GLN A 264 -9.61 20.33 -2.90
CA GLN A 264 -8.41 19.51 -2.95
C GLN A 264 -7.67 19.51 -1.62
N VAL A 265 -6.94 18.43 -1.37
CA VAL A 265 -6.06 18.23 -0.22
C VAL A 265 -4.67 17.85 -0.71
N GLY A 266 -3.65 18.39 -0.07
CA GLY A 266 -2.25 18.04 -0.27
C GLY A 266 -1.79 17.03 0.77
N VAL A 267 -1.26 15.91 0.31
CA VAL A 267 -0.76 14.81 1.14
C VAL A 267 0.72 14.59 0.85
N ALA A 268 1.46 14.07 1.81
CA ALA A 268 2.85 13.64 1.63
C ALA A 268 3.09 12.32 2.34
N VAL A 269 4.00 11.51 1.79
CA VAL A 269 4.38 10.20 2.30
C VAL A 269 5.82 10.23 2.78
N ALA A 270 6.09 9.69 3.96
CA ALA A 270 7.44 9.46 4.44
C ALA A 270 8.11 8.36 3.61
N THR A 271 9.40 8.51 3.32
CA THR A 271 10.18 7.54 2.54
C THR A 271 11.47 7.19 3.24
N THR A 272 11.89 5.93 3.18
CA THR A 272 13.24 5.50 3.52
C THR A 272 13.95 5.07 2.25
N SER A 273 14.94 5.84 1.80
CA SER A 273 15.82 5.44 0.70
C SER A 273 16.78 4.36 1.18
N CYS A 274 17.05 3.33 0.37
CA CYS A 274 18.02 2.31 0.70
C CYS A 274 18.87 2.00 -0.52
N ASN A 275 20.19 1.93 -0.33
CA ASN A 275 21.08 1.45 -1.37
C ASN A 275 21.22 -0.09 -1.26
N ASN A 276 20.54 -0.80 -2.16
CA ASN A 276 20.62 -2.26 -2.26
C ASN A 276 21.85 -2.73 -3.07
N GLY A 277 22.61 -1.77 -3.62
CA GLY A 277 23.79 -2.02 -4.45
C GLY A 277 25.09 -2.18 -3.65
N ASP A 278 26.16 -2.56 -4.36
CA ASP A 278 27.52 -2.69 -3.83
C ASP A 278 28.40 -1.44 -4.06
N GLN A 279 27.86 -0.41 -4.73
CA GLN A 279 28.49 0.90 -4.94
C GLN A 279 27.63 2.02 -4.37
N GLY A 280 28.25 3.18 -4.03
CA GLY A 280 27.53 4.37 -3.56
C GLY A 280 26.65 4.98 -4.64
N VAL A 281 25.46 5.43 -4.27
CA VAL A 281 24.59 6.26 -5.11
C VAL A 281 24.94 7.72 -4.87
N ASP A 282 25.19 8.50 -5.92
CA ASP A 282 25.45 9.93 -5.80
C ASP A 282 24.30 10.64 -5.09
N TRP A 283 24.61 11.52 -4.11
CA TRP A 283 23.63 12.17 -3.23
C TRP A 283 23.96 13.64 -2.95
N PHE A 284 24.44 14.32 -3.97
CA PHE A 284 24.84 15.72 -3.85
C PHE A 284 23.60 16.64 -3.74
N ALA A 285 23.75 17.77 -3.06
CA ALA A 285 22.73 18.79 -3.03
C ALA A 285 22.77 19.70 -4.28
N LEU A 286 21.61 20.26 -4.67
CA LEU A 286 21.57 21.32 -5.68
C LEU A 286 22.55 22.45 -5.32
N PRO A 287 23.22 23.07 -6.29
CA PRO A 287 23.01 23.00 -7.75
C PRO A 287 23.71 21.82 -8.46
N ASN A 288 24.37 20.90 -7.75
CA ASN A 288 24.86 19.68 -8.35
C ASN A 288 23.68 18.75 -8.65
N THR A 289 23.60 18.24 -9.89
CA THR A 289 22.50 17.41 -10.37
C THR A 289 22.72 15.90 -10.22
N ASP A 290 23.86 15.50 -9.64
CA ASP A 290 24.18 14.10 -9.40
C ASP A 290 23.52 13.61 -8.09
N HIS A 291 22.23 13.48 -8.11
CA HIS A 291 21.44 12.93 -7.01
C HIS A 291 20.07 12.43 -7.49
N PRO A 292 19.44 11.46 -6.79
CA PRO A 292 18.11 11.01 -7.13
C PRO A 292 17.05 12.07 -6.86
N VAL A 293 15.94 11.96 -7.59
CA VAL A 293 14.69 12.65 -7.31
C VAL A 293 13.60 11.64 -6.95
N VAL A 294 12.64 12.05 -6.09
CA VAL A 294 11.58 11.17 -5.59
C VAL A 294 10.20 11.80 -5.73
N PRO A 295 9.41 11.46 -6.75
CA PRO A 295 7.99 11.72 -6.82
C PRO A 295 7.20 10.73 -5.97
N GLN A 296 5.99 11.14 -5.56
CA GLN A 296 5.05 10.33 -4.80
C GLN A 296 3.70 10.28 -5.50
N ASN A 297 3.01 9.16 -5.37
CA ASN A 297 1.70 8.89 -5.96
C ASN A 297 0.75 8.31 -4.92
N LEU A 298 -0.55 8.51 -5.13
CA LEU A 298 -1.60 7.88 -4.33
C LEU A 298 -2.62 7.21 -5.26
N TYR A 299 -2.99 5.99 -4.91
CA TYR A 299 -3.92 5.16 -5.66
C TYR A 299 -5.08 4.70 -4.80
N ARG A 300 -6.21 4.45 -5.46
CA ARG A 300 -7.40 3.84 -4.86
C ARG A 300 -7.78 2.59 -5.66
N MET A 301 -7.99 1.47 -4.96
CA MET A 301 -8.62 0.28 -5.50
C MET A 301 -10.08 0.23 -5.02
N SER A 302 -11.02 0.15 -5.95
CA SER A 302 -12.46 0.25 -5.65
C SER A 302 -13.33 -0.37 -6.75
N GLY A 303 -14.65 -0.33 -6.55
CA GLY A 303 -15.65 -0.77 -7.52
C GLY A 303 -15.89 -2.27 -7.55
N GLY A 304 -17.01 -2.66 -8.15
CA GLY A 304 -17.48 -4.03 -8.18
C GLY A 304 -17.89 -4.57 -6.79
N ILE A 305 -18.23 -5.86 -6.73
CA ILE A 305 -18.73 -6.49 -5.49
C ILE A 305 -17.64 -6.55 -4.40
N ASN A 306 -16.37 -6.65 -4.79
CA ASN A 306 -15.24 -6.85 -3.87
C ASN A 306 -14.34 -5.60 -3.74
N ASN A 307 -14.79 -4.42 -4.17
CA ASN A 307 -14.00 -3.18 -4.19
C ASN A 307 -12.60 -3.33 -4.82
N ASN A 308 -12.47 -4.16 -5.84
CA ASN A 308 -11.21 -4.42 -6.54
C ASN A 308 -11.36 -4.42 -8.06
N GLU A 309 -12.45 -3.85 -8.59
CA GLU A 309 -12.73 -3.83 -10.02
C GLU A 309 -11.76 -2.93 -10.77
N ARG A 310 -11.43 -1.77 -10.21
CA ARG A 310 -10.52 -0.79 -10.78
C ARG A 310 -9.42 -0.38 -9.81
N PHE A 311 -8.30 0.04 -10.38
CA PHE A 311 -7.15 0.58 -9.66
C PHE A 311 -6.78 1.94 -10.29
N GLU A 312 -7.10 3.04 -9.62
CA GLU A 312 -7.02 4.40 -10.13
C GLU A 312 -5.94 5.19 -9.39
N GLN A 313 -5.11 5.95 -10.11
CA GLN A 313 -4.26 6.95 -9.49
C GLN A 313 -5.10 8.18 -9.18
N ILE A 314 -5.25 8.51 -7.91
CA ILE A 314 -6.08 9.62 -7.43
C ILE A 314 -5.27 10.86 -7.05
N GLY A 315 -3.94 10.75 -7.05
CA GLY A 315 -3.08 11.88 -6.76
C GLY A 315 -1.63 11.66 -7.14
N GLN A 316 -0.92 12.77 -7.37
CA GLN A 316 0.51 12.80 -7.65
C GLN A 316 1.14 14.06 -7.05
N SER A 317 2.38 13.93 -6.56
CA SER A 317 3.20 15.07 -6.18
C SER A 317 4.08 15.53 -7.35
N TRP A 318 4.65 16.72 -7.26
CA TRP A 318 5.94 17.00 -7.87
C TRP A 318 7.01 16.16 -7.16
N LEU A 319 8.28 16.42 -7.38
CA LEU A 319 9.37 15.59 -6.87
C LEU A 319 10.24 16.33 -5.84
N LYS A 320 10.72 15.57 -4.86
CA LYS A 320 11.73 15.99 -3.90
C LYS A 320 13.12 15.68 -4.46
N HIS A 321 14.02 16.65 -4.40
CA HIS A 321 15.45 16.44 -4.60
C HIS A 321 16.07 15.85 -3.33
N THR A 322 16.88 14.80 -3.46
CA THR A 322 17.63 14.26 -2.34
C THR A 322 18.84 15.14 -2.01
N PHE A 323 19.34 15.07 -0.81
CA PHE A 323 20.49 15.85 -0.35
C PHE A 323 21.03 15.22 0.93
N PHE A 324 22.34 15.23 1.10
CA PHE A 324 23.06 14.80 2.30
C PHE A 324 22.55 13.48 2.91
N ALA A 325 23.07 12.35 2.40
CA ALA A 325 22.71 11.02 2.88
C ALA A 325 23.06 10.80 4.37
N LEU A 326 22.08 10.26 5.12
CA LEU A 326 22.22 9.88 6.52
C LEU A 326 22.80 8.50 6.60
N GLU A 327 23.71 7.95 6.44
CA GLU A 327 24.33 6.61 6.52
C GLU A 327 23.72 5.72 7.65
N ASP A 328 22.39 5.57 7.64
CA ASP A 328 21.66 4.74 8.59
C ASP A 328 21.50 3.29 8.06
N ASP A 329 21.00 2.35 8.85
CA ASP A 329 20.73 0.95 8.46
C ASP A 329 19.24 0.57 8.66
N ALA A 330 18.34 1.50 8.39
CA ALA A 330 16.90 1.28 8.57
C ALA A 330 16.34 0.16 7.68
N CYS A 331 17.00 -0.16 6.57
CA CYS A 331 16.62 -1.27 5.70
C CYS A 331 17.19 -2.63 6.10
N GLY A 332 18.13 -2.65 7.05
CA GLY A 332 18.76 -3.88 7.52
C GLY A 332 19.72 -4.53 6.51
N PHE A 333 20.22 -3.76 5.53
CA PHE A 333 21.12 -4.28 4.50
C PHE A 333 22.58 -4.29 4.96
N GLY A 334 22.89 -3.77 6.15
CA GLY A 334 24.23 -3.68 6.69
C GLY A 334 25.01 -2.54 6.05
N CYS A 335 24.77 -1.31 6.53
CA CYS A 335 25.40 -0.09 6.04
C CYS A 335 26.93 -0.20 6.09
N ASN A 336 27.59 0.08 4.94
CA ASN A 336 29.03 0.04 4.81
C ASN A 336 29.54 1.37 4.25
N THR A 337 30.06 2.22 5.11
CA THR A 337 30.63 3.53 4.77
C THR A 337 32.11 3.49 4.39
N SER A 338 32.76 2.31 4.44
CA SER A 338 34.19 2.16 4.19
C SER A 338 34.52 2.46 2.73
N GLY A 339 35.31 3.51 2.48
CA GLY A 339 35.71 3.94 1.14
C GLY A 339 34.61 4.67 0.35
N CYS A 340 33.49 4.96 0.96
CA CYS A 340 32.39 5.72 0.39
C CYS A 340 32.41 7.16 0.94
N GLY A 341 32.00 8.14 0.14
CA GLY A 341 31.97 9.55 0.54
C GLY A 341 30.69 9.88 1.31
N THR A 342 30.70 9.69 2.63
CA THR A 342 29.54 9.93 3.50
C THR A 342 28.95 11.33 3.31
N GLY A 343 27.63 11.44 3.34
CA GLY A 343 26.87 12.69 3.13
C GLY A 343 26.68 13.08 1.65
N SER A 344 27.66 12.81 0.77
CA SER A 344 27.58 13.05 -0.68
C SER A 344 27.22 11.80 -1.49
N HIS A 345 27.18 10.65 -0.85
CA HIS A 345 26.76 9.38 -1.44
C HIS A 345 25.88 8.64 -0.42
N LEU A 346 24.85 7.97 -0.88
CA LEU A 346 24.19 6.92 -0.09
C LEU A 346 25.02 5.65 -0.24
N CYS A 347 25.76 5.31 0.79
CA CYS A 347 26.74 4.23 0.75
C CYS A 347 26.11 2.84 0.63
N PRO A 348 26.86 1.80 0.20
CA PRO A 348 26.32 0.45 0.04
C PRO A 348 25.62 -0.10 1.28
N GLY A 349 24.36 -0.49 1.14
CA GLY A 349 23.53 -1.00 2.20
C GLY A 349 23.01 0.03 3.20
N CYS A 350 23.39 1.31 3.03
CA CYS A 350 22.91 2.38 3.91
C CYS A 350 21.53 2.88 3.52
N SER A 351 20.91 3.60 4.41
CA SER A 351 19.59 4.19 4.24
C SER A 351 19.56 5.66 4.63
N ASP A 352 18.63 6.41 4.02
CA ASP A 352 18.38 7.81 4.29
C ASP A 352 16.87 8.05 4.42
N PRO A 353 16.32 8.17 5.66
CA PRO A 353 14.91 8.37 5.90
C PRO A 353 14.48 9.84 5.77
N TYR A 354 13.36 10.07 5.08
CA TYR A 354 12.67 11.35 4.95
C TYR A 354 11.28 11.26 5.58
N SER A 355 10.95 12.16 6.52
CA SER A 355 9.60 12.27 7.06
C SER A 355 8.60 12.76 6.00
N ALA A 356 7.30 12.52 6.23
CA ALA A 356 6.24 13.07 5.38
C ALA A 356 6.33 14.61 5.32
N GLY A 357 6.62 15.27 6.46
CA GLY A 357 6.83 16.72 6.51
C GLY A 357 7.98 17.21 5.62
N LEU A 358 9.11 16.47 5.58
CA LEU A 358 10.23 16.79 4.71
C LEU A 358 9.89 16.60 3.21
N ASN A 359 9.21 15.51 2.88
CA ASN A 359 8.77 15.25 1.51
C ASN A 359 7.65 16.18 1.06
N GLY A 360 6.86 16.72 1.99
CA GLY A 360 5.82 17.72 1.74
C GLY A 360 6.27 19.17 1.88
N ASP A 361 7.57 19.45 2.13
CA ASP A 361 8.10 20.83 2.19
C ASP A 361 8.11 21.43 0.78
N GLN A 362 7.12 22.30 0.53
CA GLN A 362 6.82 22.88 -0.77
C GLN A 362 8.00 23.62 -1.40
N ASN A 363 8.86 24.24 -0.60
CA ASN A 363 10.03 24.98 -1.07
C ASN A 363 11.14 24.07 -1.62
N SER A 364 11.03 22.76 -1.37
CA SER A 364 12.03 21.78 -1.77
C SER A 364 11.49 20.78 -2.80
N ILE A 365 10.31 21.04 -3.38
CA ILE A 365 9.65 20.14 -4.32
C ILE A 365 9.57 20.80 -5.70
N GLY A 366 10.19 20.18 -6.71
CA GLY A 366 10.26 20.66 -8.09
C GLY A 366 9.33 19.93 -9.06
N SER A 367 9.13 20.51 -10.25
CA SER A 367 8.26 19.94 -11.27
C SER A 367 8.83 18.67 -11.87
N ARG A 368 7.98 17.65 -12.10
CA ARG A 368 8.34 16.44 -12.87
C ARG A 368 8.70 16.76 -14.33
N ALA A 369 8.25 17.90 -14.88
CA ALA A 369 8.50 18.29 -16.25
C ALA A 369 9.97 18.61 -16.54
N TRP A 370 10.77 18.93 -15.53
CA TRP A 370 12.19 19.15 -15.67
C TRP A 370 13.00 17.88 -15.89
N VAL A 371 12.52 16.73 -15.42
CA VAL A 371 13.28 15.50 -15.34
C VAL A 371 13.06 14.62 -16.56
N ASN A 372 14.14 14.18 -17.19
CA ASN A 372 14.09 13.01 -18.06
C ASN A 372 14.07 11.76 -17.17
N PRO A 373 12.97 11.00 -17.13
CA PRO A 373 12.80 9.93 -16.14
C PRO A 373 13.65 8.69 -16.40
N PHE A 374 14.17 8.55 -17.63
CA PHE A 374 15.05 7.43 -17.98
C PHE A 374 16.51 7.73 -17.64
N THR A 375 16.99 8.93 -18.00
CA THR A 375 18.41 9.31 -17.75
C THR A 375 18.62 9.89 -16.35
N GLY A 376 17.56 10.32 -15.67
CA GLY A 376 17.65 11.06 -14.41
C GLY A 376 18.13 12.50 -14.55
N SER A 377 18.38 12.99 -15.77
CA SER A 377 18.90 14.35 -15.98
C SER A 377 17.83 15.43 -15.76
N PHE A 378 18.25 16.54 -15.15
CA PHE A 378 17.44 17.74 -14.90
C PHE A 378 18.36 18.98 -14.81
N PRO A 379 17.83 20.23 -15.00
CA PRO A 379 18.63 21.42 -14.87
C PRO A 379 18.96 21.75 -13.40
N SER A 380 20.08 22.46 -13.18
CA SER A 380 20.57 22.78 -11.83
C SER A 380 19.68 23.73 -11.02
N ASP A 381 18.72 24.39 -11.66
CA ASP A 381 17.69 25.27 -11.08
C ASP A 381 16.30 24.61 -11.01
N ALA A 382 16.24 23.29 -11.08
CA ALA A 382 14.99 22.52 -11.16
C ALA A 382 14.06 22.62 -9.93
N ASN A 383 14.44 23.34 -8.89
CA ASN A 383 13.60 23.63 -7.73
C ASN A 383 13.46 25.14 -7.46
N ASP A 384 13.67 25.99 -8.47
CA ASP A 384 13.47 27.43 -8.32
C ASP A 384 11.98 27.78 -8.22
N HIS A 385 11.60 28.40 -7.09
CA HIS A 385 10.22 28.78 -6.76
C HIS A 385 10.06 30.31 -6.56
N THR A 386 10.94 31.11 -7.13
CA THR A 386 11.05 32.56 -6.85
C THR A 386 9.81 33.39 -7.23
N ALA A 387 8.91 32.87 -8.08
CA ALA A 387 7.73 33.58 -8.58
C ALA A 387 6.40 32.96 -8.15
N HIS A 388 6.36 32.20 -7.05
CA HIS A 388 5.20 31.41 -6.70
C HIS A 388 4.78 31.57 -5.23
N ILE A 389 3.46 31.68 -5.01
CA ILE A 389 2.85 31.63 -3.68
C ILE A 389 2.26 30.23 -3.46
N HIS A 390 2.71 29.56 -2.42
CA HIS A 390 2.24 28.24 -2.06
C HIS A 390 0.91 28.28 -1.30
N ASP A 391 -0.01 27.41 -1.66
CA ASP A 391 -1.21 27.08 -0.90
C ASP A 391 -1.06 25.72 -0.20
N GLY A 392 -2.16 25.19 0.36
CA GLY A 392 -2.15 23.92 1.09
C GLY A 392 -1.84 22.68 0.23
N VAL A 393 -1.98 22.76 -1.08
CA VAL A 393 -1.87 21.60 -2.00
C VAL A 393 -0.70 21.71 -2.98
N SER A 394 -0.11 22.90 -3.13
CA SER A 394 0.96 23.14 -4.11
C SER A 394 2.09 22.11 -3.97
N HIS A 395 2.50 21.45 -5.08
CA HIS A 395 3.58 20.48 -5.24
C HIS A 395 3.39 19.13 -4.52
N ARG A 396 2.55 19.03 -3.50
CA ARG A 396 2.27 17.83 -2.72
C ARG A 396 1.49 16.82 -3.53
N ILE A 397 1.28 15.61 -3.04
CA ILE A 397 0.30 14.70 -3.65
C ILE A 397 -1.04 15.42 -3.65
N LEU A 398 -1.45 15.89 -4.82
CA LEU A 398 -2.70 16.63 -5.04
C LEU A 398 -3.83 15.65 -5.21
N VAL A 399 -4.82 15.67 -4.31
CA VAL A 399 -5.95 14.73 -4.33
C VAL A 399 -7.26 15.50 -4.22
N GLU A 400 -8.30 15.08 -4.95
CA GLU A 400 -9.65 15.61 -4.73
C GLU A 400 -10.19 15.04 -3.41
N ILE A 401 -10.77 15.89 -2.55
CA ILE A 401 -11.33 15.48 -1.24
C ILE A 401 -12.32 14.32 -1.40
N ASN A 402 -13.12 14.32 -2.47
CA ASN A 402 -14.09 13.25 -2.73
C ASN A 402 -13.44 11.89 -2.98
N ASP A 403 -12.20 11.83 -3.46
CA ASP A 403 -11.48 10.56 -3.70
C ASP A 403 -10.99 9.92 -2.41
N LEU A 404 -10.76 10.71 -1.36
CA LEU A 404 -10.39 10.21 -0.03
C LEU A 404 -11.59 10.08 0.93
N ASN A 405 -12.73 10.70 0.61
CA ASN A 405 -13.90 10.69 1.47
C ASN A 405 -14.40 9.26 1.73
N THR A 406 -14.26 8.79 2.96
CA THR A 406 -14.57 7.40 3.35
C THR A 406 -16.06 7.06 3.28
N THR A 407 -16.94 8.06 3.32
CA THR A 407 -18.38 7.85 3.14
C THR A 407 -18.74 7.63 1.66
N LEU A 408 -18.06 8.33 0.74
CA LEU A 408 -18.26 8.18 -0.70
C LEU A 408 -17.58 6.92 -1.26
N ASN A 409 -16.46 6.51 -0.66
CA ASN A 409 -15.61 5.41 -1.13
C ASN A 409 -15.59 4.25 -0.13
N GLN A 410 -16.76 3.81 0.30
CA GLN A 410 -16.89 2.72 1.28
C GLN A 410 -16.21 1.43 0.81
N GLY A 411 -15.32 0.89 1.65
CA GLY A 411 -14.59 -0.34 1.38
C GLY A 411 -13.46 -0.21 0.37
N ALA A 412 -13.16 0.98 -0.15
CA ALA A 412 -12.00 1.20 -1.01
C ALA A 412 -10.69 0.98 -0.25
N THR A 413 -9.66 0.54 -0.97
CA THR A 413 -8.31 0.34 -0.44
C THR A 413 -7.37 1.37 -1.08
N TYR A 414 -6.48 1.95 -0.28
CA TYR A 414 -5.58 3.01 -0.74
C TYR A 414 -4.12 2.55 -0.68
N PHE A 415 -3.32 3.01 -1.64
CA PHE A 415 -1.91 2.66 -1.76
C PHE A 415 -1.10 3.92 -2.05
N ALA A 416 -0.08 4.16 -1.24
CA ALA A 416 0.92 5.17 -1.54
C ALA A 416 2.12 4.52 -2.23
N GLU A 417 2.74 5.22 -3.16
CA GLU A 417 3.92 4.81 -3.88
C GLU A 417 4.94 5.95 -3.88
N ALA A 418 6.20 5.61 -3.78
CA ALA A 418 7.30 6.49 -4.13
C ALA A 418 8.23 5.78 -5.11
N GLN A 419 8.95 6.56 -5.90
CA GLN A 419 9.88 6.07 -6.92
C GLN A 419 11.14 6.92 -6.89
N TYR A 420 12.31 6.29 -7.01
CA TYR A 420 13.56 7.02 -7.27
C TYR A 420 13.87 7.07 -8.76
N VAL A 421 14.41 8.20 -9.21
CA VAL A 421 15.03 8.36 -10.51
C VAL A 421 16.44 8.88 -10.26
N ALA A 422 17.47 8.06 -10.57
CA ALA A 422 18.85 8.28 -10.19
C ALA A 422 19.79 8.35 -11.43
N PRO A 423 20.47 9.48 -11.67
CA PRO A 423 21.43 9.61 -12.78
C PRO A 423 22.59 8.59 -12.71
N SER A 424 23.05 8.27 -11.50
CA SER A 424 24.14 7.31 -11.29
C SER A 424 23.75 5.88 -11.70
N GLU A 425 22.51 5.44 -11.47
CA GLU A 425 22.02 4.15 -11.96
C GLU A 425 21.91 4.10 -13.48
N TYR A 426 21.42 5.17 -14.11
CA TYR A 426 21.42 5.25 -15.57
C TYR A 426 22.84 5.13 -16.14
N THR A 427 23.79 5.87 -15.58
CA THR A 427 25.20 5.81 -16.01
C THR A 427 25.77 4.41 -15.86
N TRP A 428 25.46 3.73 -14.75
CA TRP A 428 25.85 2.34 -14.53
C TRP A 428 25.22 1.40 -15.59
N CYS A 429 23.91 1.53 -15.82
CA CYS A 429 23.20 0.71 -16.79
C CYS A 429 23.75 0.84 -18.22
N GLN A 430 24.19 2.04 -18.63
CA GLN A 430 24.79 2.24 -19.94
C GLN A 430 26.15 1.51 -20.07
N ALA A 431 26.91 1.46 -18.99
CA ALA A 431 28.20 0.77 -18.95
C ALA A 431 28.05 -0.75 -18.72
N HIS A 432 26.98 -1.18 -18.05
CA HIS A 432 26.74 -2.57 -17.61
C HIS A 432 25.28 -2.99 -17.90
N PRO A 433 24.87 -3.12 -19.17
CA PRO A 433 23.46 -3.31 -19.53
C PRO A 433 22.84 -4.63 -19.02
N THR A 434 23.67 -5.63 -18.64
CA THR A 434 23.20 -6.89 -18.04
C THR A 434 23.04 -6.82 -16.52
N GLU A 435 23.48 -5.73 -15.88
CA GLU A 435 23.49 -5.50 -14.43
C GLU A 435 22.71 -4.24 -14.07
N CYS A 436 21.73 -3.86 -14.91
CA CYS A 436 20.94 -2.65 -14.74
C CYS A 436 19.90 -2.80 -13.63
N ASN A 437 19.88 -1.85 -12.69
CA ASN A 437 19.02 -1.86 -11.50
C ASN A 437 17.82 -0.90 -11.58
N MET A 438 17.64 -0.12 -12.65
CA MET A 438 16.60 0.91 -12.79
C MET A 438 15.14 0.37 -12.79
N TYR A 439 14.93 -0.94 -12.68
CA TYR A 439 13.62 -1.57 -12.75
C TYR A 439 12.94 -1.76 -11.40
N ASN A 440 13.65 -1.54 -10.30
CA ASN A 440 13.22 -1.84 -8.93
C ASN A 440 13.02 -0.59 -8.04
N ASN A 441 13.13 0.61 -8.60
CA ASN A 441 13.20 1.89 -7.89
C ASN A 441 11.86 2.36 -7.28
N ALA A 442 10.74 1.69 -7.57
CA ALA A 442 9.45 1.99 -6.96
C ALA A 442 9.07 0.98 -5.90
N SER A 443 8.44 1.45 -4.84
CA SER A 443 7.79 0.61 -3.82
C SER A 443 6.47 1.22 -3.42
N TYR A 444 5.54 0.39 -2.96
CA TYR A 444 4.25 0.86 -2.49
C TYR A 444 3.89 0.26 -1.13
N ARG A 445 2.99 0.94 -0.43
CA ARG A 445 2.39 0.43 0.81
C ARG A 445 0.90 0.75 0.83
N GLN A 446 0.12 -0.16 1.40
CA GLN A 446 -1.29 0.06 1.66
C GLN A 446 -1.46 0.98 2.87
N PHE A 447 -2.47 1.87 2.80
CA PHE A 447 -2.87 2.73 3.90
C PHE A 447 -4.37 2.65 4.14
N THR A 448 -4.78 2.66 5.39
CA THR A 448 -6.16 2.95 5.77
C THR A 448 -6.33 4.46 5.82
N VAL A 449 -7.38 4.96 5.19
CA VAL A 449 -7.75 6.37 5.19
C VAL A 449 -8.93 6.58 6.14
N PHE A 450 -8.86 7.63 6.96
CA PHE A 450 -9.93 8.04 7.87
C PHE A 450 -10.32 9.48 7.56
N GLY A 451 -11.63 9.77 7.62
CA GLY A 451 -12.15 11.12 7.47
C GLY A 451 -12.99 11.32 6.20
N THR A 452 -13.58 12.51 6.11
CA THR A 452 -14.44 12.92 4.98
C THR A 452 -14.03 14.24 4.36
N THR A 453 -13.35 15.11 5.11
CA THR A 453 -12.83 16.42 4.69
C THR A 453 -11.45 16.74 5.24
N ASN A 454 -11.11 16.21 6.41
CA ASN A 454 -9.77 16.19 6.99
C ASN A 454 -9.41 14.71 7.14
N PHE A 455 -8.20 14.35 6.78
CA PHE A 455 -7.80 12.98 6.64
C PHE A 455 -6.65 12.62 7.57
N SER A 456 -6.68 11.40 8.07
CA SER A 456 -5.55 10.76 8.70
C SER A 456 -5.35 9.37 8.07
N PHE A 457 -4.13 8.86 8.18
CA PHE A 457 -3.70 7.69 7.48
C PHE A 457 -3.01 6.72 8.43
N SER A 458 -3.15 5.42 8.16
CA SER A 458 -2.45 4.38 8.90
C SER A 458 -1.88 3.38 7.93
N PRO A 459 -0.57 3.09 7.98
CA PRO A 459 0.01 2.06 7.12
C PRO A 459 -0.53 0.67 7.47
N VAL A 460 -0.70 -0.17 6.45
CA VAL A 460 -1.20 -1.55 6.57
C VAL A 460 -0.16 -2.51 6.00
N GLY A 461 0.27 -3.48 6.82
CA GLY A 461 1.30 -4.44 6.42
C GLY A 461 2.65 -3.78 6.14
N ASP A 462 3.53 -4.53 5.50
CA ASP A 462 4.86 -4.07 5.13
C ASP A 462 4.85 -3.34 3.77
N THR A 463 5.87 -2.52 3.53
CA THR A 463 6.12 -1.93 2.22
C THR A 463 6.48 -3.02 1.22
N ALA A 464 5.72 -3.11 0.13
CA ALA A 464 6.03 -3.97 -1.02
C ALA A 464 7.17 -3.33 -1.81
N ARG A 465 8.39 -3.74 -1.47
CA ARG A 465 9.63 -3.19 -2.05
C ARG A 465 9.81 -3.59 -3.50
N MET A 466 10.49 -2.75 -4.28
CA MET A 466 10.97 -3.01 -5.64
C MET A 466 9.85 -3.36 -6.64
N GLN A 467 8.66 -2.86 -6.42
CA GLN A 467 7.54 -3.04 -7.33
C GLN A 467 6.54 -1.88 -7.26
N PRO A 468 5.97 -1.46 -8.39
CA PRO A 468 5.03 -0.35 -8.45
C PRO A 468 3.64 -0.75 -7.92
N ALA A 469 2.88 0.25 -7.47
CA ALA A 469 1.57 0.08 -6.85
C ALA A 469 0.51 -0.61 -7.73
N ILE A 470 0.62 -0.53 -9.05
CA ILE A 470 -0.27 -1.25 -9.97
C ILE A 470 -0.24 -2.79 -9.73
N ARG A 471 0.83 -3.32 -9.13
CA ARG A 471 0.94 -4.73 -8.73
C ARG A 471 0.01 -5.12 -7.57
N ALA A 472 -0.50 -4.14 -6.82
CA ALA A 472 -1.50 -4.36 -5.78
C ALA A 472 -2.91 -4.64 -6.33
N TRP A 473 -3.16 -4.40 -7.63
CA TRP A 473 -4.48 -4.57 -8.23
C TRP A 473 -4.91 -6.04 -8.22
N THR A 474 -5.75 -6.39 -7.28
CA THR A 474 -6.15 -7.77 -7.00
C THR A 474 -6.94 -8.39 -8.16
N GLY A 475 -6.44 -9.50 -8.68
CA GLY A 475 -7.07 -10.26 -9.76
C GLY A 475 -6.91 -9.64 -11.15
N ALA A 476 -6.12 -8.58 -11.30
CA ALA A 476 -5.73 -8.05 -12.59
C ALA A 476 -4.50 -8.78 -13.17
N THR A 477 -4.40 -8.80 -14.48
CA THR A 477 -3.15 -9.13 -15.19
C THR A 477 -2.34 -7.85 -15.35
N VAL A 478 -1.07 -7.84 -14.91
CA VAL A 478 -0.17 -6.68 -15.02
C VAL A 478 1.13 -7.11 -15.67
N VAL A 479 1.44 -6.51 -16.82
CA VAL A 479 2.61 -6.86 -17.66
C VAL A 479 3.46 -5.62 -17.92
N ARG A 480 4.78 -5.73 -17.74
CA ARG A 480 5.74 -4.70 -18.09
C ARG A 480 5.93 -4.66 -19.62
N GLN A 481 6.02 -3.46 -20.17
CA GLN A 481 6.29 -3.18 -21.57
C GLN A 481 7.52 -2.26 -21.67
N GLU A 482 8.45 -2.61 -22.52
CA GLU A 482 9.69 -1.87 -22.73
C GLU A 482 9.88 -1.65 -24.25
N PRO A 483 9.44 -0.48 -24.77
CA PRO A 483 9.38 -0.26 -26.22
C PRO A 483 10.76 -0.09 -26.88
N ASP A 484 11.77 0.33 -26.13
CA ASP A 484 13.10 0.66 -26.66
C ASP A 484 14.18 0.37 -25.58
N PRO A 485 14.48 -0.91 -25.33
CA PRO A 485 15.39 -1.33 -24.27
C PRO A 485 16.76 -0.65 -24.36
N GLY A 486 17.21 -0.07 -23.25
CA GLY A 486 18.48 0.64 -23.15
C GLY A 486 18.50 2.08 -23.69
N ASN A 487 17.44 2.55 -24.35
CA ASN A 487 17.34 3.91 -24.89
C ASN A 487 16.19 4.72 -24.29
N ASP A 488 15.17 4.06 -23.72
CA ASP A 488 14.07 4.69 -23.01
C ASP A 488 13.54 3.74 -21.93
N GLY A 489 12.69 4.25 -21.06
CA GLY A 489 12.11 3.53 -19.93
C GLY A 489 11.02 2.53 -20.31
N PHE A 490 10.23 2.16 -19.34
CA PHE A 490 9.20 1.14 -19.44
C PHE A 490 7.88 1.60 -18.80
N TRP A 491 6.81 0.89 -19.14
CA TRP A 491 5.47 1.10 -18.62
C TRP A 491 4.79 -0.24 -18.31
N PHE A 492 3.66 -0.19 -17.64
CA PHE A 492 2.87 -1.37 -17.31
C PHE A 492 1.49 -1.30 -17.94
N MET A 493 1.07 -2.41 -18.55
CA MET A 493 -0.31 -2.69 -18.93
C MET A 493 -0.97 -3.52 -17.85
N GLY A 494 -1.98 -2.94 -17.19
CA GLY A 494 -2.89 -3.64 -16.29
C GLY A 494 -4.25 -3.81 -16.93
N TYR A 495 -4.89 -4.99 -16.78
CA TYR A 495 -6.29 -5.16 -17.18
C TYR A 495 -7.01 -6.19 -16.31
N LYS A 496 -8.31 -5.98 -16.21
CA LYS A 496 -9.24 -6.88 -15.49
C LYS A 496 -10.57 -6.90 -16.21
N VAL A 497 -11.15 -8.10 -16.34
CA VAL A 497 -12.50 -8.26 -16.88
C VAL A 497 -13.37 -8.95 -15.84
N THR A 498 -14.55 -8.41 -15.60
CA THR A 498 -15.56 -8.96 -14.68
C THR A 498 -16.88 -9.17 -15.40
N ASN A 499 -17.76 -9.99 -14.81
CA ASN A 499 -19.11 -10.22 -15.31
C ASN A 499 -20.12 -9.82 -14.22
N PRO A 500 -20.47 -8.52 -14.12
CA PRO A 500 -21.34 -8.02 -13.06
C PRO A 500 -22.79 -8.54 -13.15
N SER A 501 -23.24 -8.92 -14.34
CA SER A 501 -24.56 -9.54 -14.56
C SER A 501 -24.56 -10.39 -15.84
N PRO A 502 -25.46 -11.37 -15.99
CA PRO A 502 -25.54 -12.18 -17.19
C PRO A 502 -25.64 -11.34 -18.47
N GLY A 503 -24.71 -11.58 -19.41
CA GLY A 503 -24.66 -10.88 -20.69
C GLY A 503 -24.03 -9.48 -20.65
N VAL A 504 -23.47 -9.06 -19.50
CA VAL A 504 -22.71 -7.80 -19.36
C VAL A 504 -21.32 -8.12 -18.86
N TRP A 505 -20.31 -7.71 -19.61
CA TRP A 505 -18.89 -7.84 -19.28
C TRP A 505 -18.28 -6.46 -19.09
N HIS A 506 -17.71 -6.21 -17.93
CA HIS A 506 -16.99 -4.96 -17.63
C HIS A 506 -15.50 -5.15 -17.90
N TYR A 507 -14.95 -4.25 -18.71
CA TYR A 507 -13.54 -4.21 -19.09
C TYR A 507 -12.89 -2.99 -18.47
N GLU A 508 -11.88 -3.21 -17.64
CA GLU A 508 -11.08 -2.15 -17.01
C GLU A 508 -9.63 -2.31 -17.39
N TYR A 509 -8.99 -1.22 -17.85
CA TYR A 509 -7.60 -1.16 -18.26
C TYR A 509 -6.90 -0.03 -17.52
N ALA A 510 -5.63 -0.24 -17.16
CA ALA A 510 -4.77 0.76 -16.54
C ALA A 510 -3.39 0.77 -17.20
N LEU A 511 -3.01 1.92 -17.74
CA LEU A 511 -1.69 2.13 -18.32
C LEU A 511 -0.87 2.98 -17.35
N TYR A 512 0.19 2.40 -16.77
CA TYR A 512 1.08 3.09 -15.84
C TYR A 512 2.45 3.32 -16.50
N ASN A 513 2.78 4.57 -16.77
CA ASN A 513 4.10 4.94 -17.26
C ASN A 513 5.06 5.08 -16.07
N MET A 514 5.96 4.13 -15.90
CA MET A 514 6.94 4.13 -14.80
C MET A 514 8.01 5.21 -15.01
N ASN A 515 8.77 5.13 -16.09
CA ASN A 515 9.88 6.04 -16.39
C ASN A 515 10.13 6.23 -17.90
N LEU A 516 9.11 6.02 -18.74
CA LEU A 516 9.20 6.20 -20.19
C LEU A 516 9.14 7.69 -20.55
N ASP A 517 10.22 8.26 -21.09
CA ASP A 517 10.30 9.68 -21.43
C ASP A 517 9.38 10.06 -22.60
N ARG A 518 9.23 9.16 -23.60
CA ARG A 518 8.40 9.44 -24.77
C ARG A 518 6.91 9.58 -24.47
N ALA A 519 6.43 9.16 -23.31
CA ALA A 519 5.03 9.21 -22.87
C ALA A 519 4.07 8.51 -23.85
N ILE A 520 2.78 8.38 -23.48
CA ILE A 520 1.75 7.70 -24.29
C ILE A 520 0.64 8.69 -24.60
N GLN A 521 0.16 8.70 -25.89
CA GLN A 521 -0.90 9.60 -26.36
C GLN A 521 -2.19 8.91 -26.80
N SER A 522 -2.17 7.59 -27.04
CA SER A 522 -3.31 6.86 -27.57
C SER A 522 -3.35 5.43 -27.04
N PHE A 523 -4.57 4.93 -26.80
CA PHE A 523 -4.84 3.54 -26.44
C PHE A 523 -6.05 3.05 -27.24
N SER A 524 -5.87 1.99 -28.02
CA SER A 524 -6.90 1.42 -28.89
C SER A 524 -7.14 -0.05 -28.58
N VAL A 525 -8.39 -0.37 -28.24
CA VAL A 525 -8.87 -1.73 -27.95
C VAL A 525 -9.64 -2.25 -29.16
N PRO A 526 -9.27 -3.42 -29.73
CA PRO A 526 -10.05 -4.01 -30.81
C PRO A 526 -11.41 -4.50 -30.29
N LEU A 527 -12.44 -4.30 -31.12
CA LEU A 527 -13.79 -4.79 -30.89
C LEU A 527 -14.14 -5.84 -31.95
N GLY A 528 -14.71 -6.93 -31.49
CA GLY A 528 -15.25 -7.92 -32.44
C GLY A 528 -16.46 -7.40 -33.21
N ALA A 529 -16.74 -8.01 -34.35
CA ALA A 529 -17.90 -7.63 -35.18
C ALA A 529 -19.21 -7.80 -34.38
N GLY A 530 -20.06 -6.76 -34.39
CA GLY A 530 -21.36 -6.78 -33.74
C GLY A 530 -21.34 -6.61 -32.24
N VAL A 531 -20.21 -6.27 -31.64
CA VAL A 531 -20.11 -5.95 -30.20
C VAL A 531 -20.81 -4.62 -29.91
N ASN A 532 -21.70 -4.63 -28.91
CA ASN A 532 -22.30 -3.42 -28.37
C ASN A 532 -21.57 -3.03 -27.09
N ILE A 533 -21.11 -1.78 -27.01
CA ILE A 533 -20.43 -1.23 -25.85
C ILE A 533 -21.22 -0.09 -25.23
N THR A 534 -21.14 0.02 -23.90
CA THR A 534 -21.77 1.06 -23.08
C THR A 534 -20.82 1.51 -21.97
N ASN A 535 -21.20 2.51 -21.19
CA ASN A 535 -20.46 2.97 -20.02
C ASN A 535 -18.97 3.24 -20.27
N ILE A 536 -18.66 3.81 -21.45
CA ILE A 536 -17.30 4.18 -21.81
C ILE A 536 -16.79 5.22 -20.82
N GLY A 537 -15.64 4.94 -20.18
CA GLY A 537 -15.07 5.80 -19.15
C GLY A 537 -13.57 6.02 -19.34
N PHE A 538 -13.11 7.08 -18.68
CA PHE A 538 -11.71 7.50 -18.62
C PHE A 538 -11.43 8.09 -17.25
N HIS A 539 -10.24 7.84 -16.69
CA HIS A 539 -9.74 8.52 -15.50
C HIS A 539 -8.25 8.82 -15.64
N ALA A 540 -7.85 9.99 -15.18
CA ALA A 540 -6.47 10.44 -15.05
C ALA A 540 -6.29 11.19 -13.73
N PRO A 541 -5.13 11.12 -13.07
CA PRO A 541 -4.88 11.86 -11.84
C PRO A 541 -4.92 13.38 -12.08
N PRO A 542 -5.25 14.19 -11.05
CA PRO A 542 -5.20 15.63 -11.15
C PRO A 542 -3.77 16.12 -11.45
N GLN A 543 -3.65 17.16 -12.27
CA GLN A 543 -2.39 17.82 -12.60
C GLN A 543 -2.22 19.07 -11.75
N HIS A 544 -1.01 19.36 -11.32
CA HIS A 544 -0.68 20.64 -10.72
C HIS A 544 -0.84 21.77 -11.73
N PRO A 545 -1.31 22.97 -11.32
CA PRO A 545 -1.29 24.15 -12.18
C PRO A 545 0.14 24.51 -12.53
N GLY A 546 0.33 25.11 -13.70
CA GLY A 546 1.62 25.62 -14.12
C GLY A 546 1.99 26.94 -13.45
N TRP A 547 3.26 27.22 -13.40
CA TRP A 547 3.82 28.51 -13.00
C TRP A 547 5.21 28.75 -13.59
N ALA A 548 5.74 29.94 -13.35
CA ALA A 548 7.01 30.35 -13.93
C ALA A 548 8.12 29.30 -13.74
N ASN A 549 8.76 28.94 -14.83
CA ASN A 549 9.88 28.01 -14.86
C ASN A 549 9.56 26.57 -14.36
N ASP A 550 8.35 26.05 -14.61
CA ASP A 550 7.96 24.69 -14.21
C ASP A 550 8.37 23.59 -15.20
N GLY A 551 9.13 23.92 -16.25
CA GLY A 551 9.58 22.99 -17.27
C GLY A 551 8.53 22.63 -18.34
N THR A 552 7.29 23.09 -18.20
CA THR A 552 6.25 22.93 -19.23
C THR A 552 6.32 24.06 -20.27
N LEU A 553 5.73 23.85 -21.45
CA LEU A 553 5.71 24.86 -22.50
C LEU A 553 5.01 26.14 -21.99
N ASN A 554 5.71 27.28 -22.05
CA ASN A 554 5.23 28.58 -21.55
C ASN A 554 4.81 28.55 -20.06
N SER A 555 5.30 27.62 -19.27
CA SER A 555 5.03 27.50 -17.83
C SER A 555 3.53 27.38 -17.50
N GLN A 556 2.77 26.63 -18.32
CA GLN A 556 1.32 26.53 -18.19
C GLN A 556 0.84 25.28 -17.43
N GLY A 557 1.76 24.41 -17.04
CA GLY A 557 1.40 23.10 -16.50
C GLY A 557 0.87 22.15 -17.59
N TYR A 558 0.59 20.92 -17.18
CA TYR A 558 0.00 19.93 -18.09
C TYR A 558 -1.53 20.02 -18.11
N SER A 559 -2.11 19.81 -19.29
CA SER A 559 -3.56 19.79 -19.50
C SER A 559 -4.24 18.71 -18.65
N ARG A 560 -5.47 19.03 -18.21
CA ARG A 560 -6.40 18.10 -17.55
C ARG A 560 -7.52 17.63 -18.48
N THR A 561 -7.48 18.00 -19.77
CA THR A 561 -8.52 17.65 -20.73
C THR A 561 -8.64 16.13 -20.83
N PRO A 562 -9.80 15.53 -20.56
CA PRO A 562 -9.99 14.10 -20.69
C PRO A 562 -9.73 13.60 -22.11
N TRP A 563 -9.23 12.39 -22.25
CA TRP A 563 -9.07 11.76 -23.56
C TRP A 563 -10.44 11.48 -24.19
N THR A 564 -10.56 11.79 -25.47
CA THR A 564 -11.81 11.60 -26.21
C THR A 564 -11.89 10.17 -26.76
N PRO A 565 -12.92 9.38 -26.37
CA PRO A 565 -13.14 8.06 -26.97
C PRO A 565 -13.75 8.19 -28.35
N THR A 566 -13.24 7.39 -29.31
CA THR A 566 -13.82 7.26 -30.65
C THR A 566 -14.03 5.78 -30.94
N GLN A 567 -15.28 5.41 -31.19
CA GLN A 567 -15.63 4.06 -31.62
C GLN A 567 -15.71 3.99 -33.15
N THR A 568 -15.01 3.03 -33.71
CA THR A 568 -15.16 2.60 -35.09
C THR A 568 -15.90 1.25 -35.13
N GLY A 569 -16.12 0.68 -36.35
CA GLY A 569 -16.79 -0.63 -36.47
C GLY A 569 -16.06 -1.79 -35.80
N ASN A 570 -14.76 -1.66 -35.51
CA ASN A 570 -13.91 -2.74 -34.99
C ASN A 570 -12.88 -2.29 -33.95
N SER A 571 -12.98 -1.06 -33.43
CA SER A 571 -12.11 -0.60 -32.33
C SER A 571 -12.75 0.50 -31.49
N LEU A 572 -12.31 0.62 -30.24
CA LEU A 572 -12.54 1.76 -29.37
C LEU A 572 -11.18 2.36 -29.04
N THR A 573 -10.99 3.64 -29.39
CA THR A 573 -9.72 4.35 -29.21
C THR A 573 -9.93 5.58 -28.37
N TRP A 574 -9.12 5.76 -27.34
CA TRP A 574 -8.97 7.02 -26.60
C TRP A 574 -7.69 7.70 -27.04
N VAL A 575 -7.75 9.02 -27.19
CA VAL A 575 -6.62 9.81 -27.68
C VAL A 575 -6.61 11.19 -27.05
N THR A 576 -5.39 11.70 -26.78
CA THR A 576 -5.14 13.12 -26.48
C THR A 576 -4.55 13.83 -27.68
N GLU A 577 -4.33 15.15 -27.58
CA GLU A 577 -3.63 15.92 -28.60
C GLU A 577 -2.22 15.40 -28.84
N THR A 578 -1.72 15.52 -30.07
CA THR A 578 -0.35 15.13 -30.40
C THR A 578 0.67 16.12 -29.83
N PHE A 579 1.90 15.67 -29.63
CA PHE A 579 3.01 16.51 -29.17
C PHE A 579 3.24 17.74 -30.09
N ALA A 580 3.06 17.58 -31.39
CA ALA A 580 3.21 18.69 -32.35
C ALA A 580 2.14 19.77 -32.19
N ASN A 581 0.92 19.40 -31.80
CA ASN A 581 -0.18 20.34 -31.58
C ASN A 581 -0.14 20.98 -30.21
N ASN A 582 0.16 20.21 -29.16
CA ASN A 582 0.18 20.67 -27.80
C ASN A 582 1.18 19.87 -26.96
N GLN A 583 2.35 20.47 -26.68
CA GLN A 583 3.37 19.82 -25.86
C GLN A 583 2.93 19.63 -24.41
N ASN A 584 1.94 20.39 -23.93
CA ASN A 584 1.37 20.24 -22.61
C ASN A 584 0.10 19.37 -22.57
N ALA A 585 -0.21 18.64 -23.66
CA ALA A 585 -1.37 17.77 -23.70
C ALA A 585 -1.40 16.77 -22.53
N ASN A 586 -2.59 16.28 -22.21
CA ASN A 586 -2.83 15.30 -21.15
C ASN A 586 -2.34 13.89 -21.55
N ALA A 587 -1.03 13.73 -21.84
CA ALA A 587 -0.41 12.45 -22.16
C ALA A 587 -0.11 11.65 -20.88
N ILE A 588 -0.03 10.32 -20.97
CA ILE A 588 0.43 9.49 -19.85
C ILE A 588 1.93 9.69 -19.69
N ARG A 589 2.28 10.64 -18.84
CA ARG A 589 3.67 10.99 -18.55
C ARG A 589 4.23 10.07 -17.47
N TRP A 590 5.54 10.09 -17.27
CA TRP A 590 6.18 9.27 -16.27
C TRP A 590 5.59 9.48 -14.85
N GLY A 591 5.50 8.40 -14.10
CA GLY A 591 4.88 8.40 -12.77
C GLY A 591 3.37 8.60 -12.80
N THR A 592 2.67 8.42 -13.96
CA THR A 592 1.20 8.53 -14.02
C THR A 592 0.54 7.27 -14.55
N LEU A 593 -0.64 6.95 -13.99
CA LEU A 593 -1.50 5.84 -14.38
C LEU A 593 -2.86 6.38 -14.82
N TYR A 594 -3.28 6.01 -16.05
CA TYR A 594 -4.58 6.36 -16.59
C TYR A 594 -5.44 5.12 -16.78
N ASN A 595 -6.74 5.26 -16.49
CA ASN A 595 -7.71 4.18 -16.64
C ASN A 595 -8.64 4.40 -17.82
N PHE A 596 -9.00 3.29 -18.46
CA PHE A 596 -9.91 3.20 -19.61
C PHE A 596 -10.87 2.05 -19.36
N ARG A 597 -12.17 2.27 -19.58
CA ARG A 597 -13.18 1.25 -19.28
C ARG A 597 -14.39 1.31 -20.19
N PHE A 598 -15.07 0.20 -20.29
CA PHE A 598 -16.40 0.09 -20.92
C PHE A 598 -17.07 -1.23 -20.52
N ASP A 599 -18.40 -1.29 -20.73
CA ASP A 599 -19.15 -2.53 -20.66
C ASP A 599 -19.44 -3.04 -22.07
N ALA A 600 -19.46 -4.36 -22.25
CA ALA A 600 -19.79 -5.01 -23.50
C ALA A 600 -20.76 -6.18 -23.31
N ASP A 601 -21.50 -6.52 -24.39
CA ASP A 601 -22.40 -7.66 -24.44
C ASP A 601 -21.71 -8.99 -24.80
N GLN A 602 -20.39 -8.97 -25.01
CA GLN A 602 -19.60 -10.13 -25.43
C GLN A 602 -18.53 -10.50 -24.39
N PRO A 603 -18.26 -11.80 -24.21
CA PRO A 603 -17.23 -12.28 -23.28
C PRO A 603 -15.80 -11.91 -23.74
N PRO A 604 -14.81 -11.93 -22.82
CA PRO A 604 -13.43 -11.64 -23.16
C PRO A 604 -12.77 -12.74 -23.98
N GLN A 605 -11.92 -12.32 -24.90
CA GLN A 605 -10.93 -13.17 -25.58
C GLN A 605 -9.57 -12.49 -25.57
N ALA A 606 -8.50 -13.29 -25.64
CA ALA A 606 -7.14 -12.78 -25.79
C ALA A 606 -6.96 -12.11 -27.16
N THR A 607 -6.38 -10.91 -27.15
CA THR A 607 -6.09 -10.11 -28.34
C THR A 607 -5.03 -9.07 -28.00
N ASP A 608 -4.64 -8.23 -28.97
CA ASP A 608 -3.68 -7.16 -28.78
C ASP A 608 -4.35 -5.79 -28.91
N ALA A 609 -4.11 -4.91 -27.91
CA ALA A 609 -4.39 -3.48 -28.02
C ALA A 609 -3.23 -2.76 -28.72
N THR A 610 -3.48 -1.57 -29.25
CA THR A 610 -2.45 -0.70 -29.81
C THR A 610 -2.24 0.51 -28.92
N VAL A 611 -0.98 0.89 -28.71
CA VAL A 611 -0.54 2.06 -27.95
C VAL A 611 0.35 2.93 -28.83
N ASP A 612 0.05 4.25 -28.91
CA ASP A 612 0.88 5.24 -29.61
C ASP A 612 1.61 6.13 -28.60
N PHE A 613 2.84 6.50 -28.94
CA PHE A 613 3.68 7.35 -28.08
C PHE A 613 3.49 8.84 -28.37
N PHE A 614 3.66 9.65 -27.33
CA PHE A 614 3.40 11.08 -27.39
C PHE A 614 4.53 11.86 -28.05
N LYS A 615 5.80 11.61 -27.69
CA LYS A 615 6.93 12.31 -28.29
C LYS A 615 7.36 11.62 -29.61
N THR A 616 8.08 10.53 -29.53
CA THR A 616 8.62 9.79 -30.69
C THR A 616 8.44 8.30 -30.50
N GLY A 617 8.37 7.54 -31.57
CA GLY A 617 8.29 6.09 -31.58
C GLY A 617 7.19 5.58 -32.50
N SER A 618 7.32 4.35 -32.96
CA SER A 618 6.27 3.65 -33.68
C SER A 618 5.24 3.07 -32.72
N PRO A 619 3.97 2.98 -33.11
CA PRO A 619 2.96 2.27 -32.33
C PRO A 619 3.42 0.86 -31.96
N MET A 620 3.02 0.39 -30.78
CA MET A 620 3.26 -0.98 -30.34
C MET A 620 1.96 -1.69 -29.99
N THR A 621 1.98 -3.01 -30.08
CA THR A 621 0.87 -3.84 -29.61
C THR A 621 1.18 -4.42 -28.23
N VAL A 622 0.13 -4.63 -27.43
CA VAL A 622 0.22 -5.20 -26.08
C VAL A 622 -0.92 -6.18 -25.86
N ALA A 623 -0.61 -7.36 -25.35
CA ALA A 623 -1.58 -8.40 -25.08
C ALA A 623 -2.58 -7.99 -23.98
N ILE A 624 -3.87 -8.13 -24.27
CA ILE A 624 -4.99 -7.84 -23.39
C ILE A 624 -6.08 -8.89 -23.53
N GLN A 625 -7.17 -8.71 -22.76
CA GLN A 625 -8.48 -9.30 -23.05
C GLN A 625 -9.41 -8.20 -23.56
N ALA A 626 -10.15 -8.47 -24.66
CA ALA A 626 -11.16 -7.59 -25.23
C ALA A 626 -12.39 -8.39 -25.66
N PRO A 627 -13.54 -7.74 -25.94
CA PRO A 627 -14.76 -8.44 -26.33
C PRO A 627 -14.57 -9.28 -27.59
N ALA A 628 -14.97 -10.56 -27.52
CA ALA A 628 -14.96 -11.47 -28.67
C ALA A 628 -15.90 -10.95 -29.77
N GLY A 629 -15.51 -11.07 -31.03
CA GLY A 629 -16.46 -10.87 -32.14
C GLY A 629 -17.56 -11.94 -32.07
N GLY A 630 -18.83 -11.53 -32.14
CA GLY A 630 -19.93 -12.46 -32.08
C GLY A 630 -19.93 -13.43 -33.27
N ALA A 631 -19.34 -14.60 -33.07
CA ALA A 631 -19.95 -15.79 -33.65
C ALA A 631 -21.11 -16.13 -32.72
N THR A 632 -22.34 -15.94 -33.14
CA THR A 632 -23.51 -16.47 -32.46
C THR A 632 -23.21 -17.91 -32.10
N PRO A 633 -23.21 -18.34 -30.82
CA PRO A 633 -23.02 -19.75 -30.54
C PRO A 633 -24.12 -20.50 -31.30
N THR A 634 -23.74 -21.29 -32.27
CA THR A 634 -24.65 -22.24 -32.90
C THR A 634 -25.21 -23.07 -31.74
N PRO A 635 -26.53 -23.05 -31.51
CA PRO A 635 -27.09 -23.84 -30.42
C PRO A 635 -26.59 -25.26 -30.59
N ALA A 636 -25.98 -25.80 -29.53
CA ALA A 636 -25.52 -27.19 -29.53
C ALA A 636 -26.68 -28.05 -29.99
N PRO A 637 -26.51 -28.93 -30.96
CA PRO A 637 -27.59 -29.77 -31.43
C PRO A 637 -28.18 -30.51 -30.21
N THR A 638 -29.47 -30.33 -29.99
CA THR A 638 -30.19 -31.04 -28.92
C THR A 638 -29.85 -32.53 -29.11
N PRO A 639 -29.31 -33.19 -28.06
CA PRO A 639 -28.95 -34.61 -28.20
C PRO A 639 -30.22 -35.37 -28.56
N THR A 640 -30.27 -35.89 -29.77
CA THR A 640 -31.30 -36.84 -30.19
C THR A 640 -31.17 -38.06 -29.30
N ALA A 641 -32.22 -38.39 -28.58
CA ALA A 641 -32.27 -39.52 -27.68
C ALA A 641 -31.83 -40.79 -28.42
N THR A 642 -30.67 -41.28 -28.15
CA THR A 642 -30.22 -42.59 -28.64
C THR A 642 -31.08 -43.66 -28.00
N PRO A 643 -31.71 -44.60 -28.76
CA PRO A 643 -32.49 -45.65 -28.15
C PRO A 643 -31.63 -46.51 -27.24
N THR A 644 -32.06 -46.68 -26.02
CA THR A 644 -31.39 -47.52 -24.99
C THR A 644 -31.37 -48.95 -25.51
N SER A 645 -30.17 -49.47 -25.86
CA SER A 645 -29.92 -50.88 -26.12
C SER A 645 -30.02 -51.70 -24.83
N THR A 646 -30.86 -52.72 -24.85
CA THR A 646 -31.03 -53.69 -23.78
C THR A 646 -29.68 -54.35 -23.48
N PRO A 647 -29.23 -54.47 -22.22
CA PRO A 647 -27.94 -55.08 -21.91
C PRO A 647 -27.96 -56.59 -22.15
N THR A 648 -27.17 -57.05 -23.12
CA THR A 648 -26.81 -58.47 -23.30
C THR A 648 -25.78 -58.82 -22.22
N ALA A 649 -26.07 -59.87 -21.45
CA ALA A 649 -25.19 -60.37 -20.40
C ALA A 649 -23.83 -60.81 -20.95
N THR A 650 -22.76 -60.14 -20.53
CA THR A 650 -21.38 -60.50 -20.87
C THR A 650 -20.86 -61.59 -19.91
N PRO A 651 -20.20 -62.67 -20.39
CA PRO A 651 -19.64 -63.68 -19.51
C PRO A 651 -18.46 -63.13 -18.69
N ARG A 652 -18.39 -63.52 -17.44
CA ARG A 652 -17.36 -63.18 -16.47
C ARG A 652 -15.98 -63.65 -16.93
N PRO A 653 -14.94 -62.77 -16.99
CA PRO A 653 -13.58 -63.20 -17.33
C PRO A 653 -12.95 -64.01 -16.17
N THR A 654 -12.22 -65.05 -16.54
CA THR A 654 -11.42 -65.89 -15.67
C THR A 654 -10.18 -65.13 -15.17
N PRO A 655 -9.77 -65.26 -13.91
CA PRO A 655 -8.62 -64.50 -13.40
C PRO A 655 -7.30 -65.02 -13.95
N THR A 656 -6.51 -64.12 -14.52
CA THR A 656 -5.12 -64.40 -14.96
C THR A 656 -4.18 -64.40 -13.75
N PRO A 657 -3.16 -65.28 -13.70
CA PRO A 657 -2.23 -65.32 -12.58
C PRO A 657 -1.33 -64.10 -12.52
N ARG A 658 -1.19 -63.57 -11.32
CA ARG A 658 -0.36 -62.43 -10.97
C ARG A 658 1.13 -62.80 -11.05
N THR A 659 1.88 -62.14 -11.94
CA THR A 659 3.33 -62.22 -12.00
C THR A 659 3.95 -61.38 -10.87
N THR A 660 4.85 -62.00 -10.12
CA THR A 660 5.63 -61.38 -9.04
C THR A 660 6.64 -60.38 -9.59
N PRO A 661 6.80 -59.18 -9.00
CA PRO A 661 7.81 -58.20 -9.45
C PRO A 661 9.22 -58.66 -9.05
N ILE A 662 10.15 -58.57 -10.00
CA ILE A 662 11.60 -58.78 -9.79
C ILE A 662 12.16 -57.54 -9.03
N PRO A 663 12.98 -57.73 -7.96
CA PRO A 663 13.60 -56.61 -7.25
C PRO A 663 14.64 -55.90 -8.13
N ARG A 664 14.50 -54.57 -8.30
CA ARG A 664 15.54 -53.73 -8.90
C ARG A 664 16.68 -53.55 -7.90
N SER A 665 17.88 -53.90 -8.29
CA SER A 665 19.12 -53.60 -7.59
C SER A 665 19.38 -52.10 -7.53
N ARG A 666 19.73 -51.62 -6.35
CA ARG A 666 20.10 -50.22 -6.05
C ARG A 666 21.50 -49.91 -6.61
N PRO A 667 21.72 -48.76 -7.30
CA PRO A 667 23.07 -48.38 -7.72
C PRO A 667 23.93 -48.02 -6.51
N THR A 668 25.19 -48.47 -6.54
CA THR A 668 26.22 -48.13 -5.55
C THR A 668 26.71 -46.70 -5.77
N PRO A 669 26.88 -45.86 -4.71
CA PRO A 669 27.43 -44.54 -4.87
C PRO A 669 28.94 -44.57 -5.16
N PRO A 670 29.49 -43.59 -5.89
CA PRO A 670 30.91 -43.50 -6.21
C PRO A 670 31.76 -43.17 -4.97
N PRO A 671 33.04 -43.61 -4.94
CA PRO A 671 33.93 -43.37 -3.80
C PRO A 671 34.33 -41.88 -3.65
N ARG A 672 34.44 -41.45 -2.41
CA ARG A 672 34.85 -40.13 -1.97
C ARG A 672 36.33 -39.88 -2.27
N PRO A 673 36.74 -38.71 -2.79
CA PRO A 673 38.16 -38.40 -2.98
C PRO A 673 38.86 -38.17 -1.65
N THR A 674 40.07 -38.67 -1.55
CA THR A 674 41.04 -38.48 -0.44
C THR A 674 41.64 -37.06 -0.48
N PRO A 675 41.86 -36.43 0.67
CA PRO A 675 42.54 -35.11 0.70
C PRO A 675 44.05 -35.26 0.44
N PRO A 676 44.68 -34.22 -0.17
CA PRO A 676 46.15 -34.22 -0.36
C PRO A 676 46.87 -33.93 0.96
N HIS A 677 48.07 -34.52 1.07
CA HIS A 677 49.03 -34.31 2.16
C HIS A 677 49.63 -32.92 2.13
#